data_d1a06e6bda912d1c4379b978e738445a
#
_entry.id   d1a06e6bda912d1c4379b978e738445a
#
_cell.length_a   1.000
_cell.length_b   1.000
_cell.length_c   1.000
_cell.angle_alpha   90.00
_cell.angle_beta   90.00
_cell.angle_gamma   90.00
#
_symmetry.space_group_name_H-M   'P 1'
#
loop_
_entity.id
_entity.type
_entity.pdbx_description
1 polymer ?
#
loop_
_entity_poly.entity_id
_entity_poly.type
_entity_poly.pdbx_seq_one_letter_code
_entity_poly.pdbx_strand_id
1 'polypeptide(L)'
;MVLSHERPFPRPAIPLLVQCGVVFWFGCLLSWLLDYDVALSAGLSLVSLAFLFATYRISCNSRSGFKLLLAWALFFFLGATLMSVSINGLHHKREVLAGSDGALFAVRILEDPTRGSFGYSVPALIVEPNSDFIRKQLYSYKVVLNYESGSFEYGDEFLAKVDISPIDEHYLDYFDRKGIVARCSVFDLRPVHSSQFGQLSELRLNFASSVSEYLDFDTVNHDAVALIKALVVGNRQELFESDFYNQVKTVGLAHLVAVSGAHLVIVMGLISSCMRAIGLPRYLSVIIQLGFLFAYLVMVGLPVSCVRAAVMAGVGLLSFASHKRSYALSSLGAAIISLLVLDPSASNSVSFGLSALSTLGIVLFSPLLCSWIPDVGKRVKSYVAEPFVMTLSALLLTFPLSMSSFSQFAIISPISNIVAVPFVTVICSVGVLSFLVLPIAPVFHLLIQITYFFAEALVRVIDALSSAPLVALPVDASIEWLTLLSVLLCIVLWLAWPRAFPTRAIVSICVALVLCIVPMRMLDANSTSIAMLDVGQGDSFLVKSRGLTLLIDTGNNPRKLLAGLARHGVNRLDGVVISHADDDHCGCLADLRGVVSVDSVFVAKGLSSVGTDKVDDMLKDAERLSSASGIRELAVGDMITIGSVCFKVISPEGLTDKGENDDSICLIATTDLNDDGMGEWRALFTGDAESEVLDSLNREGALEDIDILKVGHHGAKSALDEELMDVLKPEIALISVGERNRYGHPAANTVSLLESSDVEVFRTDLQGDVVCSLSQTSISIRTMK
;
A
#
# COMPACT_ATOMS: atom_id res chain seq x y z
N MET A 1 -46.26 6.86 -27.96
CA MET A 1 -45.04 6.30 -27.38
C MET A 1 -45.28 6.12 -25.88
N VAL A 2 -45.78 4.91 -25.52
CA VAL A 2 -46.23 4.57 -24.18
C VAL A 2 -45.00 4.24 -23.37
N LEU A 3 -44.60 5.12 -22.46
CA LEU A 3 -43.59 4.82 -21.43
C LEU A 3 -44.18 3.72 -20.54
N SER A 4 -43.67 2.49 -20.69
CA SER A 4 -43.89 1.40 -19.74
C SER A 4 -43.39 1.89 -18.40
N HIS A 5 -44.30 2.08 -17.43
CA HIS A 5 -44.01 2.27 -16.03
C HIS A 5 -43.37 0.98 -15.50
N GLU A 6 -42.06 0.76 -15.75
CA GLU A 6 -41.29 -0.22 -14.99
C GLU A 6 -41.35 0.20 -13.52
N ARG A 7 -41.80 -0.74 -12.68
CA ARG A 7 -41.88 -0.51 -11.22
C ARG A 7 -40.52 -0.08 -10.72
N PRO A 8 -40.45 1.00 -9.91
CA PRO A 8 -39.19 1.48 -9.39
C PRO A 8 -38.46 0.35 -8.65
N PHE A 9 -37.17 0.17 -8.94
CA PHE A 9 -36.33 -0.83 -8.29
C PHE A 9 -36.34 -0.60 -6.79
N PRO A 10 -36.82 -1.54 -5.95
CA PRO A 10 -36.95 -1.29 -4.52
C PRO A 10 -35.56 -1.10 -3.88
N ARG A 11 -35.47 -0.15 -2.95
CA ARG A 11 -34.28 0.01 -2.12
C ARG A 11 -33.97 -1.32 -1.41
N PRO A 12 -32.68 -1.73 -1.30
CA PRO A 12 -32.33 -2.92 -0.55
C PRO A 12 -32.70 -2.74 0.92
N ALA A 13 -33.39 -3.74 1.48
CA ALA A 13 -33.59 -3.77 2.93
C ALA A 13 -32.25 -4.02 3.62
N ILE A 14 -31.91 -3.19 4.60
CA ILE A 14 -30.68 -3.35 5.39
C ILE A 14 -31.01 -4.24 6.61
N PRO A 15 -30.56 -5.51 6.63
CA PRO A 15 -30.85 -6.43 7.74
C PRO A 15 -30.26 -5.94 9.06
N LEU A 16 -30.92 -6.26 10.18
CA LEU A 16 -30.45 -5.89 11.51
C LEU A 16 -29.02 -6.40 11.79
N LEU A 17 -28.70 -7.58 11.32
CA LEU A 17 -27.39 -8.21 11.59
C LEU A 17 -26.23 -7.43 10.97
N VAL A 18 -26.36 -6.89 9.75
CA VAL A 18 -25.30 -6.04 9.18
C VAL A 18 -25.23 -4.69 9.88
N GLN A 19 -26.36 -4.12 10.28
CA GLN A 19 -26.37 -2.89 11.06
C GLN A 19 -25.62 -3.08 12.38
N CYS A 20 -25.90 -4.18 13.10
CA CYS A 20 -25.18 -4.55 14.33
C CYS A 20 -23.68 -4.79 14.06
N GLY A 21 -23.33 -5.45 12.97
CA GLY A 21 -21.93 -5.68 12.60
C GLY A 21 -21.15 -4.40 12.33
N VAL A 22 -21.74 -3.47 11.59
CA VAL A 22 -21.12 -2.16 11.32
C VAL A 22 -20.99 -1.34 12.60
N VAL A 23 -22.05 -1.31 13.43
CA VAL A 23 -22.02 -0.59 14.71
C VAL A 23 -21.01 -1.20 15.68
N PHE A 24 -20.89 -2.53 15.72
CA PHE A 24 -19.86 -3.24 16.49
C PHE A 24 -18.45 -2.84 16.05
N TRP A 25 -18.21 -2.77 14.74
CA TRP A 25 -16.94 -2.30 14.19
C TRP A 25 -16.62 -0.87 14.62
N PHE A 26 -17.60 0.06 14.50
CA PHE A 26 -17.43 1.42 14.98
C PHE A 26 -17.14 1.50 16.49
N GLY A 27 -17.70 0.58 17.29
CA GLY A 27 -17.38 0.47 18.71
C GLY A 27 -15.91 0.13 18.93
N CYS A 28 -15.37 -0.84 18.18
CA CYS A 28 -13.94 -1.18 18.23
C CYS A 28 -13.06 0.02 17.83
N LEU A 29 -13.42 0.75 16.77
CA LEU A 29 -12.67 1.93 16.33
C LEU A 29 -12.73 3.08 17.35
N LEU A 30 -13.86 3.31 18.01
CA LEU A 30 -13.98 4.34 19.03
C LEU A 30 -13.09 4.04 20.24
N SER A 31 -12.99 2.79 20.65
CA SER A 31 -12.10 2.40 21.75
C SER A 31 -10.65 2.79 21.50
N TRP A 32 -10.21 2.67 20.25
CA TRP A 32 -8.87 3.14 19.85
C TRP A 32 -8.72 4.66 19.95
N LEU A 33 -9.74 5.44 19.56
CA LEU A 33 -9.74 6.90 19.68
C LEU A 33 -9.78 7.39 21.14
N LEU A 34 -10.15 6.53 22.08
CA LEU A 34 -10.22 6.80 23.52
C LEU A 34 -9.00 6.19 24.27
N ASP A 35 -7.89 5.98 23.60
CA ASP A 35 -6.66 5.38 24.17
C ASP A 35 -6.91 4.10 24.96
N TYR A 36 -7.89 3.30 24.51
CA TYR A 36 -8.31 2.02 25.09
C TYR A 36 -8.71 2.07 26.57
N ASP A 37 -9.12 3.22 27.08
CA ASP A 37 -9.61 3.33 28.46
C ASP A 37 -10.93 2.58 28.64
N VAL A 38 -10.85 1.45 29.37
CA VAL A 38 -11.99 0.57 29.65
C VAL A 38 -13.04 1.30 30.50
N ALA A 39 -12.62 2.11 31.47
CA ALA A 39 -13.54 2.84 32.33
C ALA A 39 -14.26 3.93 31.56
N LEU A 40 -13.55 4.67 30.71
CA LEU A 40 -14.10 5.71 29.86
C LEU A 40 -15.05 5.11 28.80
N SER A 41 -14.64 4.03 28.12
CA SER A 41 -15.46 3.35 27.12
C SER A 41 -16.72 2.72 27.75
N ALA A 42 -16.60 2.06 28.90
CA ALA A 42 -17.72 1.53 29.67
C ALA A 42 -18.63 2.65 30.21
N GLY A 43 -18.07 3.76 30.70
CA GLY A 43 -18.79 4.92 31.19
C GLY A 43 -19.61 5.60 30.09
N LEU A 44 -19.01 5.89 28.94
CA LEU A 44 -19.71 6.40 27.75
C LEU A 44 -20.79 5.44 27.29
N SER A 45 -20.55 4.16 27.45
CA SER A 45 -21.47 3.05 27.19
C SER A 45 -22.73 3.17 28.04
N LEU A 46 -22.56 3.28 29.35
CA LEU A 46 -23.65 3.41 30.30
C LEU A 46 -24.45 4.72 30.11
N VAL A 47 -23.75 5.84 29.86
CA VAL A 47 -24.38 7.15 29.60
C VAL A 47 -25.22 7.09 28.33
N SER A 48 -24.73 6.49 27.26
CA SER A 48 -25.51 6.37 26.02
C SER A 48 -26.69 5.42 26.16
N LEU A 49 -26.57 4.32 26.91
CA LEU A 49 -27.67 3.45 27.28
C LEU A 49 -28.71 4.19 28.11
N ALA A 50 -28.29 4.99 29.10
CA ALA A 50 -29.21 5.81 29.93
C ALA A 50 -29.90 6.89 29.09
N PHE A 51 -29.19 7.54 28.17
CA PHE A 51 -29.76 8.53 27.25
C PHE A 51 -30.77 7.88 26.28
N LEU A 52 -30.47 6.72 25.74
CA LEU A 52 -31.38 5.93 24.91
C LEU A 52 -32.61 5.46 25.68
N PHE A 53 -32.46 5.09 26.95
CA PHE A 53 -33.57 4.73 27.82
C PHE A 53 -34.44 5.95 28.16
N ALA A 54 -33.84 7.11 28.38
CA ALA A 54 -34.55 8.37 28.63
C ALA A 54 -35.37 8.81 27.40
N THR A 55 -34.76 8.78 26.20
CA THR A 55 -35.42 9.10 24.92
C THR A 55 -36.53 8.11 24.59
N TYR A 56 -36.41 6.84 24.97
CA TYR A 56 -37.46 5.84 24.87
C TYR A 56 -38.68 6.18 25.73
N ARG A 57 -38.45 6.60 26.97
CA ARG A 57 -39.56 7.01 27.87
C ARG A 57 -40.35 8.21 27.32
N ILE A 58 -39.66 9.09 26.56
CA ILE A 58 -40.28 10.30 25.98
C ILE A 58 -40.99 9.97 24.65
N SER A 59 -40.50 8.97 23.87
CA SER A 59 -41.02 8.65 22.53
C SER A 59 -41.86 7.37 22.49
N CYS A 60 -42.80 7.20 23.35
CA CYS A 60 -43.55 5.97 23.64
C CYS A 60 -44.43 5.37 22.52
N ASN A 61 -44.20 5.72 21.21
CA ASN A 61 -45.14 5.29 20.16
C ASN A 61 -44.58 4.28 19.12
N SER A 62 -43.31 3.80 19.21
CA SER A 62 -42.82 2.78 18.28
C SER A 62 -41.95 1.75 19.00
N ARG A 63 -42.57 0.63 19.42
CA ARG A 63 -41.85 -0.53 20.02
C ARG A 63 -40.76 -1.11 19.13
N SER A 64 -40.81 -0.94 17.80
CA SER A 64 -39.82 -1.46 16.86
C SER A 64 -38.53 -0.62 16.81
N GLY A 65 -38.65 0.71 16.83
CA GLY A 65 -37.46 1.61 16.79
C GLY A 65 -36.60 1.51 18.05
N PHE A 66 -37.23 1.31 19.22
CA PHE A 66 -36.51 1.12 20.47
C PHE A 66 -35.68 -0.17 20.51
N LYS A 67 -36.25 -1.28 20.06
CA LYS A 67 -35.51 -2.56 19.97
C LYS A 67 -34.30 -2.43 19.06
N LEU A 68 -34.43 -1.66 17.98
CA LEU A 68 -33.33 -1.39 17.04
C LEU A 68 -32.21 -0.57 17.69
N LEU A 69 -32.57 0.54 18.36
CA LEU A 69 -31.59 1.38 19.06
C LEU A 69 -30.90 0.64 20.21
N LEU A 70 -31.62 -0.19 20.94
CA LEU A 70 -31.07 -1.01 22.00
C LEU A 70 -30.06 -2.04 21.44
N ALA A 71 -30.40 -2.69 20.30
CA ALA A 71 -29.48 -3.61 19.64
C ALA A 71 -28.21 -2.89 19.16
N TRP A 72 -28.34 -1.72 18.54
CA TRP A 72 -27.16 -0.93 18.11
C TRP A 72 -26.28 -0.52 19.30
N ALA A 73 -26.90 0.02 20.37
CA ALA A 73 -26.15 0.38 21.57
C ALA A 73 -25.40 -0.83 22.16
N LEU A 74 -26.08 -1.98 22.28
CA LEU A 74 -25.47 -3.20 22.81
C LEU A 74 -24.26 -3.63 21.99
N PHE A 75 -24.40 -3.70 20.66
CA PHE A 75 -23.29 -4.13 19.80
C PHE A 75 -22.16 -3.12 19.76
N PHE A 76 -22.44 -1.82 19.75
CA PHE A 76 -21.44 -0.77 19.84
C PHE A 76 -20.57 -0.90 21.10
N PHE A 77 -21.20 -1.09 22.24
CA PHE A 77 -20.50 -1.22 23.51
C PHE A 77 -19.75 -2.52 23.67
N LEU A 78 -20.33 -3.58 23.15
CA LEU A 78 -19.66 -4.86 23.14
C LEU A 78 -18.36 -4.79 22.32
N GLY A 79 -18.40 -4.08 21.17
CA GLY A 79 -17.23 -3.83 20.35
C GLY A 79 -16.15 -3.00 21.07
N ALA A 80 -16.56 -1.86 21.66
CA ALA A 80 -15.65 -0.99 22.40
C ALA A 80 -15.00 -1.70 23.60
N THR A 81 -15.81 -2.41 24.39
CA THR A 81 -15.29 -3.16 25.55
C THR A 81 -14.37 -4.28 25.14
N LEU A 82 -14.72 -5.04 24.10
CA LEU A 82 -13.89 -6.14 23.62
C LEU A 82 -12.52 -5.66 23.14
N MET A 83 -12.50 -4.53 22.39
CA MET A 83 -11.25 -3.93 21.93
C MET A 83 -10.40 -3.44 23.09
N SER A 84 -10.99 -2.69 24.05
CA SER A 84 -10.27 -2.21 25.23
C SER A 84 -9.69 -3.36 26.06
N VAL A 85 -10.45 -4.44 26.29
CA VAL A 85 -9.96 -5.62 26.99
C VAL A 85 -8.84 -6.33 26.23
N SER A 86 -8.96 -6.42 24.90
CA SER A 86 -7.93 -7.03 24.06
C SER A 86 -6.61 -6.28 24.13
N ILE A 87 -6.61 -4.96 24.02
CA ILE A 87 -5.40 -4.12 24.03
C ILE A 87 -4.80 -4.06 25.44
N ASN A 88 -5.61 -3.91 26.49
CA ASN A 88 -5.09 -3.99 27.87
C ASN A 88 -4.48 -5.37 28.17
N GLY A 89 -5.09 -6.44 27.62
CA GLY A 89 -4.50 -7.76 27.66
C GLY A 89 -3.15 -7.84 26.92
N LEU A 90 -3.01 -7.12 25.79
CA LEU A 90 -1.77 -7.03 25.02
C LEU A 90 -0.68 -6.31 25.81
N HIS A 91 -1.01 -5.17 26.44
CA HIS A 91 -0.05 -4.43 27.27
C HIS A 91 0.43 -5.27 28.46
N HIS A 92 -0.48 -5.94 29.17
CA HIS A 92 -0.10 -6.85 30.24
C HIS A 92 0.80 -8.01 29.75
N LYS A 93 0.53 -8.53 28.57
CA LYS A 93 1.38 -9.55 27.95
C LYS A 93 2.80 -9.03 27.67
N ARG A 94 2.95 -7.76 27.24
CA ARG A 94 4.27 -7.13 27.05
C ARG A 94 5.08 -7.07 28.33
N GLU A 95 4.45 -6.66 29.44
CA GLU A 95 5.09 -6.61 30.75
C GLU A 95 5.60 -8.00 31.20
N VAL A 96 4.79 -9.05 30.97
CA VAL A 96 5.18 -10.43 31.31
C VAL A 96 6.33 -10.92 30.43
N LEU A 97 6.33 -10.58 29.13
CA LEU A 97 7.34 -11.05 28.20
C LEU A 97 8.69 -10.34 28.39
N ALA A 98 8.68 -9.06 28.79
CA ALA A 98 9.87 -8.25 29.00
C ALA A 98 10.85 -8.81 30.07
N GLY A 99 10.38 -9.75 30.91
CA GLY A 99 11.22 -10.45 31.90
C GLY A 99 11.80 -11.79 31.44
N SER A 100 11.68 -12.14 30.14
CA SER A 100 11.96 -13.49 29.63
C SER A 100 13.12 -13.54 28.61
N ASP A 101 14.10 -12.63 28.71
CA ASP A 101 15.25 -12.56 27.79
C ASP A 101 16.07 -13.85 27.76
N GLY A 102 16.49 -14.27 26.58
CA GLY A 102 17.29 -15.48 26.35
C GLY A 102 16.53 -16.80 26.53
N ALA A 103 15.19 -16.75 26.65
CA ALA A 103 14.37 -17.96 26.76
C ALA A 103 14.23 -18.67 25.40
N LEU A 104 14.05 -19.99 25.46
CA LEU A 104 13.80 -20.83 24.30
C LEU A 104 12.28 -20.96 24.09
N PHE A 105 11.78 -20.53 22.95
CA PHE A 105 10.36 -20.62 22.61
C PHE A 105 10.13 -21.50 21.40
N ALA A 106 9.06 -22.29 21.41
CA ALA A 106 8.53 -22.85 20.17
C ALA A 106 7.68 -21.80 19.49
N VAL A 107 8.06 -21.43 18.27
CA VAL A 107 7.40 -20.40 17.47
C VAL A 107 6.89 -20.99 16.17
N ARG A 108 5.71 -20.53 15.74
CA ARG A 108 5.11 -20.84 14.44
C ARG A 108 5.06 -19.58 13.58
N ILE A 109 5.54 -19.66 12.37
CA ILE A 109 5.51 -18.57 11.40
C ILE A 109 4.06 -18.35 10.93
N LEU A 110 3.58 -17.10 10.98
CA LEU A 110 2.20 -16.73 10.64
C LEU A 110 2.02 -16.14 9.25
N GLU A 111 3.06 -15.56 8.69
CA GLU A 111 3.06 -14.91 7.38
C GLU A 111 4.38 -15.19 6.70
N ASP A 112 4.48 -14.98 5.39
CA ASP A 112 5.75 -15.08 4.69
C ASP A 112 6.66 -13.92 5.13
N PRO A 113 8.01 -14.11 5.22
CA PRO A 113 8.95 -13.09 5.66
C PRO A 113 8.94 -11.87 4.77
N THR A 114 9.17 -10.70 5.36
CA THR A 114 9.40 -9.45 4.64
C THR A 114 10.85 -9.04 4.78
N ARG A 115 11.48 -8.67 3.67
CA ARG A 115 12.87 -8.17 3.67
C ARG A 115 12.88 -6.74 4.19
N GLY A 116 13.76 -6.46 5.15
CA GLY A 116 14.04 -5.13 5.67
C GLY A 116 15.49 -4.74 5.41
N SER A 117 15.87 -3.52 5.73
CA SER A 117 17.23 -2.98 5.52
C SER A 117 18.36 -3.79 6.21
N PHE A 118 18.03 -4.58 7.24
CA PHE A 118 18.99 -5.37 8.05
C PHE A 118 18.56 -6.82 8.24
N GLY A 119 18.10 -7.48 7.18
CA GLY A 119 17.65 -8.87 7.23
C GLY A 119 16.15 -9.02 7.03
N TYR A 120 15.58 -10.08 7.59
CA TYR A 120 14.19 -10.44 7.41
C TYR A 120 13.38 -10.24 8.68
N SER A 121 12.12 -9.88 8.51
CA SER A 121 11.14 -9.71 9.58
C SER A 121 9.92 -10.58 9.30
N VAL A 122 9.49 -11.38 10.27
CA VAL A 122 8.35 -12.28 10.10
C VAL A 122 7.45 -12.31 11.33
N PRO A 123 6.13 -12.16 11.18
CA PRO A 123 5.19 -12.38 12.26
C PRO A 123 5.13 -13.86 12.65
N ALA A 124 5.25 -14.15 13.92
CA ALA A 124 5.22 -15.50 14.46
C ALA A 124 4.33 -15.60 15.70
N LEU A 125 3.86 -16.81 15.99
CA LEU A 125 3.09 -17.12 17.19
C LEU A 125 3.93 -17.98 18.13
N ILE A 126 4.04 -17.58 19.39
CA ILE A 126 4.63 -18.44 20.42
C ILE A 126 3.63 -19.56 20.72
N VAL A 127 4.04 -20.81 20.44
CA VAL A 127 3.16 -22.00 20.55
C VAL A 127 3.37 -22.72 21.87
N GLU A 128 4.62 -22.89 22.31
CA GLU A 128 4.97 -23.51 23.61
C GLU A 128 6.23 -22.86 24.19
N PRO A 129 6.21 -22.50 25.47
CA PRO A 129 7.42 -22.10 26.20
C PRO A 129 8.04 -23.32 26.91
N ASN A 130 9.36 -23.38 26.87
CA ASN A 130 10.12 -24.51 27.47
C ASN A 130 10.39 -24.34 28.97
N SER A 131 9.71 -23.45 29.70
CA SER A 131 9.84 -23.27 31.14
C SER A 131 8.50 -23.36 31.88
N ASP A 132 8.49 -24.02 33.04
CA ASP A 132 7.28 -24.28 33.85
C ASP A 132 6.59 -22.99 34.36
N PHE A 133 7.31 -21.89 34.48
CA PHE A 133 6.76 -20.60 34.93
C PHE A 133 5.91 -19.91 33.84
N ILE A 134 6.28 -20.07 32.59
CA ILE A 134 5.66 -19.42 31.43
C ILE A 134 4.48 -20.25 30.89
N ARG A 135 4.44 -21.57 31.23
CA ARG A 135 3.45 -22.54 30.72
C ARG A 135 1.97 -22.17 30.88
N LYS A 136 1.61 -21.36 31.87
CA LYS A 136 0.19 -21.07 32.17
C LYS A 136 -0.36 -19.79 31.54
N GLN A 137 0.49 -18.87 31.09
CA GLN A 137 0.04 -17.52 30.64
C GLN A 137 0.36 -17.16 29.19
N LEU A 138 1.21 -17.90 28.48
CA LEU A 138 1.78 -17.51 27.19
C LEU A 138 1.15 -18.14 25.95
N TYR A 139 0.04 -18.85 26.05
CA TYR A 139 -0.65 -19.34 24.86
C TYR A 139 -1.18 -18.14 24.03
N SER A 140 -0.74 -18.04 22.77
CA SER A 140 -1.18 -17.06 21.78
C SER A 140 -0.55 -15.67 21.87
N TYR A 141 0.79 -15.57 21.91
CA TYR A 141 1.47 -14.29 21.71
C TYR A 141 1.97 -14.16 20.28
N LYS A 142 1.44 -13.17 19.59
CA LYS A 142 1.95 -12.77 18.26
C LYS A 142 3.17 -11.88 18.46
N VAL A 143 4.31 -12.28 17.92
CA VAL A 143 5.60 -11.57 17.98
C VAL A 143 6.13 -11.35 16.57
N VAL A 144 7.06 -10.41 16.42
CA VAL A 144 7.84 -10.27 15.19
C VAL A 144 9.24 -10.81 15.44
N LEU A 145 9.65 -11.78 14.63
CA LEU A 145 11.01 -12.31 14.63
C LEU A 145 11.83 -11.55 13.58
N ASN A 146 12.98 -11.04 14.01
CA ASN A 146 13.99 -10.48 13.13
C ASN A 146 15.20 -11.41 13.04
N TYR A 147 15.70 -11.69 11.84
CA TYR A 147 16.82 -12.57 11.60
C TYR A 147 17.61 -12.12 10.38
N GLU A 148 18.91 -12.39 10.36
CA GLU A 148 19.81 -11.93 9.30
C GLU A 148 19.84 -12.86 8.07
N SER A 149 19.73 -14.18 8.30
CA SER A 149 19.81 -15.19 7.24
C SER A 149 18.96 -16.43 7.57
N GLY A 150 18.39 -17.03 6.54
CA GLY A 150 17.56 -18.23 6.62
C GLY A 150 16.30 -18.09 5.77
N SER A 151 15.74 -19.19 5.31
CA SER A 151 14.45 -19.23 4.63
C SER A 151 13.41 -19.77 5.59
N PHE A 152 12.43 -18.95 5.96
CA PHE A 152 11.27 -19.33 6.74
C PHE A 152 10.03 -19.18 5.89
N GLU A 153 9.10 -20.08 6.07
CA GLU A 153 7.84 -20.04 5.36
C GLU A 153 6.64 -20.12 6.30
N TYR A 154 5.49 -19.67 5.83
CA TYR A 154 4.26 -19.75 6.59
C TYR A 154 3.99 -21.17 7.10
N GLY A 155 3.75 -21.31 8.39
CA GLY A 155 3.42 -22.57 9.06
C GLY A 155 4.61 -23.33 9.62
N ASP A 156 5.85 -22.89 9.34
CA ASP A 156 7.04 -23.51 9.93
C ASP A 156 7.07 -23.37 11.44
N GLU A 157 7.52 -24.41 12.12
CA GLU A 157 7.68 -24.43 13.57
C GLU A 157 9.15 -24.64 13.94
N PHE A 158 9.66 -23.74 14.78
CA PHE A 158 11.04 -23.73 15.24
C PHE A 158 11.11 -23.57 16.75
N LEU A 159 12.15 -24.14 17.36
CA LEU A 159 12.64 -23.71 18.66
C LEU A 159 13.59 -22.53 18.41
N ALA A 160 13.18 -21.36 18.83
CA ALA A 160 13.95 -20.12 18.68
C ALA A 160 14.47 -19.66 20.05
N LYS A 161 15.77 -19.45 20.16
CA LYS A 161 16.34 -18.67 21.24
C LYS A 161 16.28 -17.20 20.85
N VAL A 162 15.51 -16.43 21.58
CA VAL A 162 15.20 -15.05 21.22
C VAL A 162 15.65 -14.08 22.31
N ASP A 163 16.10 -12.93 21.88
CA ASP A 163 16.26 -11.74 22.70
C ASP A 163 15.08 -10.81 22.44
N ILE A 164 14.42 -10.38 23.51
CA ILE A 164 13.17 -9.63 23.43
C ILE A 164 13.51 -8.14 23.49
N SER A 165 13.39 -7.48 22.37
CA SER A 165 13.56 -6.03 22.29
C SER A 165 12.26 -5.33 22.72
N PRO A 166 12.31 -4.38 23.66
CA PRO A 166 11.16 -3.56 24.00
C PRO A 166 10.71 -2.81 22.74
N ILE A 167 9.39 -2.71 22.55
CA ILE A 167 8.84 -1.89 21.49
C ILE A 167 8.99 -0.44 21.93
N ASP A 168 9.65 0.35 21.11
CA ASP A 168 9.74 1.80 21.29
C ASP A 168 8.33 2.40 21.39
N GLU A 169 8.10 3.31 22.34
CA GLU A 169 6.80 3.96 22.58
C GLU A 169 6.18 4.50 21.29
N HIS A 170 7.02 4.97 20.41
CA HIS A 170 6.66 5.53 19.11
C HIS A 170 6.04 4.54 18.12
N TYR A 171 6.39 3.24 18.22
CA TYR A 171 5.83 2.17 17.40
C TYR A 171 4.72 1.38 18.09
N LEU A 172 4.40 1.70 19.34
CA LEU A 172 3.40 0.97 20.12
C LEU A 172 2.06 0.90 19.39
N ASP A 173 1.56 2.02 18.88
CA ASP A 173 0.30 2.10 18.13
C ASP A 173 0.29 1.20 16.87
N TYR A 174 1.40 1.16 16.12
CA TYR A 174 1.53 0.28 14.96
C TYR A 174 1.48 -1.20 15.34
N PHE A 175 2.17 -1.59 16.40
CA PHE A 175 2.20 -2.97 16.87
C PHE A 175 0.90 -3.36 17.56
N ASP A 176 0.23 -2.44 18.26
CA ASP A 176 -1.09 -2.62 18.86
C ASP A 176 -2.15 -2.92 17.79
N ARG A 177 -2.14 -2.16 16.69
CA ARG A 177 -3.01 -2.41 15.53
C ARG A 177 -2.83 -3.79 14.91
N LYS A 178 -1.63 -4.35 14.98
CA LYS A 178 -1.31 -5.70 14.49
C LYS A 178 -1.48 -6.81 15.52
N GLY A 179 -1.78 -6.47 16.77
CA GLY A 179 -1.87 -7.40 17.88
C GLY A 179 -0.51 -8.03 18.26
N ILE A 180 0.60 -7.34 17.99
CA ILE A 180 1.97 -7.82 18.22
C ILE A 180 2.42 -7.43 19.61
N VAL A 181 2.91 -8.43 20.37
CA VAL A 181 3.34 -8.26 21.76
C VAL A 181 4.77 -7.74 21.85
N ALA A 182 5.70 -8.26 21.05
CA ALA A 182 7.11 -7.92 21.13
C ALA A 182 7.82 -8.08 19.79
N ARG A 183 9.00 -7.45 19.67
CA ARG A 183 10.01 -7.76 18.64
C ARG A 183 11.04 -8.67 19.26
N CYS A 184 11.45 -9.70 18.53
CA CYS A 184 12.40 -10.68 19.01
C CYS A 184 13.54 -10.82 17.98
N SER A 185 14.78 -10.65 18.41
CA SER A 185 15.96 -10.99 17.61
C SER A 185 16.31 -12.45 17.83
N VAL A 186 16.52 -13.19 16.75
CA VAL A 186 16.74 -14.64 16.80
C VAL A 186 18.22 -14.95 16.70
N PHE A 187 18.75 -15.75 17.66
CA PHE A 187 20.16 -16.14 17.70
C PHE A 187 20.40 -17.62 17.39
N ASP A 188 19.48 -18.50 17.74
CA ASP A 188 19.57 -19.94 17.47
C ASP A 188 18.21 -20.48 17.06
N LEU A 189 18.18 -21.22 15.95
CA LEU A 189 16.98 -21.78 15.37
C LEU A 189 17.14 -23.28 15.21
N ARG A 190 16.22 -24.05 15.76
CA ARG A 190 16.18 -25.50 15.60
C ARG A 190 14.82 -25.93 15.07
N PRO A 191 14.75 -26.58 13.89
CA PRO A 191 13.49 -27.05 13.36
C PRO A 191 12.85 -28.07 14.31
N VAL A 192 11.55 -27.94 14.52
CA VAL A 192 10.74 -28.90 15.28
C VAL A 192 9.97 -29.76 14.28
N HIS A 193 9.83 -31.05 14.52
CA HIS A 193 9.04 -31.94 13.67
C HIS A 193 7.58 -31.49 13.59
N SER A 194 7.07 -31.43 12.35
CA SER A 194 5.81 -30.81 11.96
C SER A 194 4.58 -31.25 12.76
N SER A 195 3.82 -30.25 13.21
CA SER A 195 2.43 -30.42 13.66
C SER A 195 1.49 -30.79 12.50
N GLN A 196 0.22 -31.15 12.78
CA GLN A 196 -0.77 -31.40 11.71
C GLN A 196 -0.99 -30.16 10.81
N PHE A 197 -0.75 -28.95 11.29
CA PHE A 197 -0.72 -27.72 10.50
C PHE A 197 0.50 -27.67 9.58
N GLY A 198 1.65 -28.19 10.00
CA GLY A 198 2.85 -28.33 9.19
C GLY A 198 2.64 -29.18 7.94
N GLN A 199 1.78 -30.22 7.99
CA GLN A 199 1.51 -31.05 6.81
C GLN A 199 0.78 -30.30 5.68
N LEU A 200 -0.10 -29.34 6.01
CA LEU A 200 -0.78 -28.53 5.00
C LEU A 200 0.13 -27.44 4.43
N SER A 201 0.99 -26.85 5.24
CA SER A 201 2.03 -25.93 4.75
C SER A 201 3.07 -26.68 3.90
N GLU A 202 3.48 -27.89 4.29
CA GLU A 202 4.37 -28.74 3.50
C GLU A 202 3.78 -29.07 2.11
N LEU A 203 2.47 -29.32 2.02
CA LEU A 203 1.80 -29.49 0.71
C LEU A 203 1.81 -28.21 -0.12
N ARG A 204 1.66 -27.05 0.50
CA ARG A 204 1.78 -25.73 -0.15
C ARG A 204 3.20 -25.55 -0.73
N LEU A 205 4.23 -25.86 0.06
CA LEU A 205 5.62 -25.78 -0.32
C LEU A 205 5.97 -26.73 -1.44
N ASN A 206 5.56 -28.00 -1.31
CA ASN A 206 5.77 -29.01 -2.34
C ASN A 206 5.12 -28.63 -3.68
N PHE A 207 3.97 -27.95 -3.63
CA PHE A 207 3.37 -27.41 -4.86
C PHE A 207 4.19 -26.25 -5.42
N ALA A 208 4.57 -25.27 -4.58
CA ALA A 208 5.33 -24.12 -5.01
C ALA A 208 6.69 -24.53 -5.60
N SER A 209 7.42 -25.46 -4.96
CA SER A 209 8.69 -25.99 -5.45
C SER A 209 8.51 -26.79 -6.74
N SER A 210 7.47 -27.64 -6.83
CA SER A 210 7.16 -28.39 -8.06
C SER A 210 6.82 -27.50 -9.25
N VAL A 211 6.15 -26.36 -8.99
CA VAL A 211 5.86 -25.36 -10.03
C VAL A 211 7.16 -24.70 -10.48
N SER A 212 8.04 -24.30 -9.55
CA SER A 212 9.33 -23.71 -9.88
C SER A 212 10.22 -24.69 -10.65
N GLU A 213 10.38 -25.92 -10.15
CA GLU A 213 11.23 -26.95 -10.76
C GLU A 213 10.75 -27.31 -12.17
N TYR A 214 9.44 -27.42 -12.37
CA TYR A 214 8.90 -27.77 -13.68
C TYR A 214 8.94 -26.63 -14.70
N LEU A 215 8.83 -25.39 -14.24
CA LEU A 215 8.86 -24.18 -15.08
C LEU A 215 10.22 -23.48 -15.05
N ASP A 216 11.29 -24.15 -14.63
CA ASP A 216 12.66 -23.62 -14.61
C ASP A 216 13.32 -23.79 -16.01
N PHE A 217 12.98 -22.89 -16.92
CA PHE A 217 13.58 -22.80 -18.26
C PHE A 217 14.09 -21.38 -18.50
N ASP A 218 15.18 -21.21 -19.22
CA ASP A 218 15.80 -19.90 -19.52
C ASP A 218 14.85 -18.83 -20.11
N THR A 219 13.69 -19.25 -20.62
CA THR A 219 12.69 -18.37 -21.28
C THR A 219 11.44 -18.13 -20.44
N VAL A 220 11.40 -18.61 -19.21
CA VAL A 220 10.20 -18.51 -18.37
C VAL A 220 10.08 -17.11 -17.75
N ASN A 221 8.90 -16.58 -17.78
CA ASN A 221 8.57 -15.34 -17.08
C ASN A 221 8.38 -15.62 -15.57
N HIS A 222 9.34 -15.19 -14.75
CA HIS A 222 9.34 -15.37 -13.29
C HIS A 222 8.13 -14.72 -12.62
N ASP A 223 7.66 -13.57 -13.11
CA ASP A 223 6.44 -12.91 -12.59
C ASP A 223 5.20 -13.78 -12.78
N ALA A 224 5.11 -14.51 -13.90
CA ALA A 224 3.99 -15.42 -14.13
C ALA A 224 4.03 -16.63 -13.18
N VAL A 225 5.22 -17.15 -12.87
CA VAL A 225 5.41 -18.23 -11.89
C VAL A 225 5.04 -17.76 -10.48
N ALA A 226 5.55 -16.58 -10.07
CA ALA A 226 5.22 -15.95 -8.80
C ALA A 226 3.71 -15.68 -8.68
N LEU A 227 3.07 -15.23 -9.76
CA LEU A 227 1.62 -15.01 -9.82
C LEU A 227 0.83 -16.33 -9.62
N ILE A 228 1.26 -17.44 -10.22
CA ILE A 228 0.61 -18.76 -10.02
C ILE A 228 0.72 -19.17 -8.55
N LYS A 229 1.89 -19.10 -7.95
CA LYS A 229 2.12 -19.46 -6.55
C LYS A 229 1.25 -18.59 -5.63
N ALA A 230 1.18 -17.28 -5.89
CA ALA A 230 0.37 -16.35 -5.12
C ALA A 230 -1.14 -16.65 -5.21
N LEU A 231 -1.66 -16.92 -6.42
CA LEU A 231 -3.09 -17.09 -6.66
C LEU A 231 -3.62 -18.48 -6.25
N VAL A 232 -2.80 -19.53 -6.37
CA VAL A 232 -3.24 -20.92 -6.12
C VAL A 232 -3.04 -21.31 -4.66
N VAL A 233 -1.86 -21.09 -4.13
CA VAL A 233 -1.48 -21.54 -2.77
C VAL A 233 -1.19 -20.41 -1.80
N GLY A 234 -1.28 -19.15 -2.23
CA GLY A 234 -1.12 -17.96 -1.38
C GLY A 234 0.34 -17.64 -1.03
N ASN A 235 1.33 -18.22 -1.70
CA ASN A 235 2.74 -17.84 -1.55
C ASN A 235 2.99 -16.56 -2.37
N ARG A 236 3.25 -15.43 -1.70
CA ARG A 236 3.26 -14.08 -2.29
C ARG A 236 4.61 -13.40 -2.23
N GLN A 237 5.58 -13.99 -1.53
CA GLN A 237 6.84 -13.34 -1.24
C GLN A 237 7.53 -12.89 -2.54
N GLU A 238 7.78 -13.82 -3.46
CA GLU A 238 8.43 -13.53 -4.75
C GLU A 238 7.70 -12.44 -5.54
N LEU A 239 6.37 -12.44 -5.48
CA LEU A 239 5.56 -11.46 -6.20
C LEU A 239 5.61 -10.06 -5.58
N PHE A 240 5.64 -9.95 -4.24
CA PHE A 240 5.71 -8.66 -3.56
C PHE A 240 7.10 -8.01 -3.66
N GLU A 241 8.13 -8.80 -3.90
CA GLU A 241 9.49 -8.35 -4.14
C GLU A 241 9.73 -8.00 -5.62
N SER A 242 8.81 -8.31 -6.53
CA SER A 242 8.94 -8.04 -7.96
C SER A 242 8.37 -6.66 -8.35
N ASP A 243 8.97 -6.03 -9.37
CA ASP A 243 8.48 -4.79 -10.00
C ASP A 243 7.08 -4.96 -10.58
N PHE A 244 6.72 -6.18 -10.96
CA PHE A 244 5.40 -6.50 -11.46
C PHE A 244 4.29 -6.18 -10.44
N TYR A 245 4.57 -6.30 -9.14
CA TYR A 245 3.60 -5.92 -8.11
C TYR A 245 3.29 -4.41 -8.12
N ASN A 246 4.26 -3.56 -8.44
CA ASN A 246 4.04 -2.13 -8.62
C ASN A 246 3.10 -1.86 -9.80
N GLN A 247 3.29 -2.56 -10.93
CA GLN A 247 2.39 -2.48 -12.07
C GLN A 247 0.97 -2.92 -11.72
N VAL A 248 0.83 -4.00 -10.95
CA VAL A 248 -0.47 -4.51 -10.45
C VAL A 248 -1.17 -3.46 -9.57
N LYS A 249 -0.43 -2.75 -8.70
CA LYS A 249 -0.97 -1.63 -7.90
C LYS A 249 -1.45 -0.49 -8.79
N THR A 250 -0.64 -0.08 -9.76
CA THR A 250 -0.91 1.04 -10.67
C THR A 250 -2.16 0.81 -11.51
N VAL A 251 -2.40 -0.41 -12.00
CA VAL A 251 -3.64 -0.74 -12.72
C VAL A 251 -4.84 -1.03 -11.81
N GLY A 252 -4.67 -0.94 -10.47
CA GLY A 252 -5.73 -1.13 -9.49
C GLY A 252 -6.14 -2.59 -9.24
N LEU A 253 -5.26 -3.54 -9.53
CA LEU A 253 -5.50 -4.98 -9.39
C LEU A 253 -4.85 -5.59 -8.13
N ALA A 254 -4.26 -4.81 -7.24
CA ALA A 254 -3.60 -5.30 -6.01
C ALA A 254 -4.50 -6.23 -5.18
N HIS A 255 -5.82 -6.02 -5.19
CA HIS A 255 -6.79 -6.86 -4.50
C HIS A 255 -7.00 -8.24 -5.15
N LEU A 256 -6.63 -8.44 -6.41
CA LEU A 256 -6.69 -9.73 -7.10
C LEU A 256 -5.48 -10.61 -6.81
N VAL A 257 -4.32 -10.03 -6.59
CA VAL A 257 -3.09 -10.76 -6.28
C VAL A 257 -3.08 -11.27 -4.83
N ALA A 258 -3.64 -10.50 -3.91
CA ALA A 258 -3.93 -11.03 -2.59
C ALA A 258 -5.05 -12.07 -2.70
N VAL A 259 -4.84 -13.31 -2.20
CA VAL A 259 -5.91 -14.32 -2.20
C VAL A 259 -7.16 -13.70 -1.56
N SER A 260 -8.18 -13.56 -2.38
CA SER A 260 -9.37 -12.77 -2.04
C SER A 260 -10.61 -13.65 -1.91
N GLY A 261 -11.67 -13.05 -1.41
CA GLY A 261 -12.97 -13.72 -1.39
C GLY A 261 -13.46 -14.19 -2.76
N ALA A 262 -13.03 -13.54 -3.85
CA ALA A 262 -13.38 -13.95 -5.20
C ALA A 262 -12.75 -15.31 -5.57
N HIS A 263 -11.48 -15.56 -5.21
CA HIS A 263 -10.83 -16.85 -5.43
C HIS A 263 -11.57 -17.97 -4.72
N LEU A 264 -11.96 -17.75 -3.47
CA LEU A 264 -12.73 -18.69 -2.69
C LEU A 264 -14.08 -19.02 -3.36
N VAL A 265 -14.79 -18.01 -3.88
CA VAL A 265 -16.06 -18.19 -4.60
C VAL A 265 -15.86 -19.01 -5.89
N ILE A 266 -14.78 -18.75 -6.64
CA ILE A 266 -14.45 -19.51 -7.86
C ILE A 266 -14.21 -20.99 -7.50
N VAL A 267 -13.34 -21.26 -6.52
CA VAL A 267 -12.99 -22.62 -6.11
C VAL A 267 -14.20 -23.36 -5.54
N MET A 268 -15.00 -22.71 -4.68
CA MET A 268 -16.22 -23.29 -4.14
C MET A 268 -17.28 -23.55 -5.21
N GLY A 269 -17.36 -22.67 -6.21
CA GLY A 269 -18.23 -22.85 -7.39
C GLY A 269 -17.85 -24.09 -8.21
N LEU A 270 -16.53 -24.29 -8.42
CA LEU A 270 -16.00 -25.49 -9.10
C LEU A 270 -16.38 -26.77 -8.34
N ILE A 271 -16.09 -26.82 -7.03
CA ILE A 271 -16.40 -27.97 -6.17
C ILE A 271 -17.90 -28.24 -6.13
N SER A 272 -18.72 -27.20 -5.97
CA SER A 272 -20.19 -27.33 -6.00
C SER A 272 -20.69 -27.91 -7.33
N SER A 273 -20.05 -27.54 -8.43
CA SER A 273 -20.39 -28.08 -9.76
C SER A 273 -20.00 -29.54 -9.90
N CYS A 274 -18.80 -29.93 -9.42
CA CYS A 274 -18.37 -31.31 -9.36
C CYS A 274 -19.33 -32.18 -8.50
N MET A 275 -19.69 -31.71 -7.32
CA MET A 275 -20.61 -32.43 -6.43
C MET A 275 -22.00 -32.64 -7.06
N ARG A 276 -22.50 -31.63 -7.79
CA ARG A 276 -23.75 -31.75 -8.55
C ARG A 276 -23.64 -32.74 -9.69
N ALA A 277 -22.52 -32.73 -10.43
CA ALA A 277 -22.30 -33.67 -11.55
C ALA A 277 -22.24 -35.12 -11.09
N ILE A 278 -21.70 -35.40 -9.89
CA ILE A 278 -21.65 -36.75 -9.28
C ILE A 278 -22.98 -37.14 -8.64
N GLY A 279 -23.94 -36.20 -8.51
CA GLY A 279 -25.25 -36.46 -7.91
C GLY A 279 -25.22 -36.68 -6.38
N LEU A 280 -24.26 -36.11 -5.66
CA LEU A 280 -24.12 -36.27 -4.23
C LEU A 280 -25.34 -35.71 -3.45
N PRO A 281 -25.77 -36.40 -2.37
CA PRO A 281 -26.82 -35.89 -1.50
C PRO A 281 -26.44 -34.52 -0.92
N ARG A 282 -27.44 -33.63 -0.81
CA ARG A 282 -27.26 -32.23 -0.41
C ARG A 282 -26.44 -32.05 0.87
N TYR A 283 -26.76 -32.80 1.94
CA TYR A 283 -26.06 -32.69 3.21
C TYR A 283 -24.60 -33.14 3.11
N LEU A 284 -24.31 -34.21 2.38
CA LEU A 284 -22.96 -34.69 2.15
C LEU A 284 -22.15 -33.69 1.34
N SER A 285 -22.76 -33.11 0.30
CA SER A 285 -22.14 -32.02 -0.48
C SER A 285 -21.78 -30.83 0.39
N VAL A 286 -22.63 -30.41 1.32
CA VAL A 286 -22.36 -29.29 2.25
C VAL A 286 -21.21 -29.64 3.20
N ILE A 287 -21.18 -30.84 3.76
CA ILE A 287 -20.10 -31.26 4.67
C ILE A 287 -18.75 -31.26 3.94
N ILE A 288 -18.70 -31.85 2.73
CA ILE A 288 -17.47 -31.87 1.93
C ILE A 288 -17.01 -30.45 1.59
N GLN A 289 -17.93 -29.55 1.20
CA GLN A 289 -17.61 -28.17 0.88
C GLN A 289 -17.10 -27.40 2.11
N LEU A 290 -17.67 -27.60 3.29
CA LEU A 290 -17.19 -26.98 4.53
C LEU A 290 -15.81 -27.52 4.93
N GLY A 291 -15.56 -28.82 4.79
CA GLY A 291 -14.26 -29.41 5.02
C GLY A 291 -13.19 -28.89 4.08
N PHE A 292 -13.50 -28.79 2.80
CA PHE A 292 -12.60 -28.20 1.80
C PHE A 292 -12.34 -26.71 2.07
N LEU A 293 -13.37 -25.95 2.40
CA LEU A 293 -13.28 -24.54 2.74
C LEU A 293 -12.30 -24.33 3.90
N PHE A 294 -12.41 -25.14 4.95
CA PHE A 294 -11.50 -25.08 6.08
C PHE A 294 -10.06 -25.43 5.69
N ALA A 295 -9.86 -26.56 4.96
CA ALA A 295 -8.54 -26.97 4.52
C ALA A 295 -7.87 -25.92 3.61
N TYR A 296 -8.63 -25.34 2.67
CA TYR A 296 -8.14 -24.28 1.79
C TYR A 296 -7.73 -23.02 2.57
N LEU A 297 -8.52 -22.59 3.56
CA LEU A 297 -8.18 -21.46 4.42
C LEU A 297 -6.87 -21.67 5.18
N VAL A 298 -6.68 -22.86 5.76
CA VAL A 298 -5.45 -23.18 6.49
C VAL A 298 -4.25 -23.21 5.53
N MET A 299 -4.43 -23.79 4.35
CA MET A 299 -3.38 -23.84 3.31
C MET A 299 -2.91 -22.45 2.88
N VAL A 300 -3.84 -21.50 2.70
CA VAL A 300 -3.54 -20.15 2.20
C VAL A 300 -3.03 -19.19 3.30
N GLY A 301 -3.06 -19.58 4.57
CA GLY A 301 -2.52 -18.77 5.66
C GLY A 301 -3.54 -17.90 6.39
N LEU A 302 -4.83 -18.21 6.31
CA LEU A 302 -5.91 -17.50 7.02
C LEU A 302 -5.97 -15.96 6.78
N PRO A 303 -5.76 -15.45 5.54
CA PRO A 303 -5.87 -14.01 5.31
C PRO A 303 -7.29 -13.52 5.71
N VAL A 304 -7.37 -12.35 6.34
CA VAL A 304 -8.63 -11.77 6.86
C VAL A 304 -9.73 -11.70 5.79
N SER A 305 -9.35 -11.34 4.55
CA SER A 305 -10.27 -11.31 3.40
C SER A 305 -10.86 -12.69 3.05
N CYS A 306 -10.05 -13.75 3.15
CA CYS A 306 -10.50 -15.12 2.89
C CYS A 306 -11.35 -15.66 4.04
N VAL A 307 -10.96 -15.41 5.29
CA VAL A 307 -11.75 -15.81 6.47
C VAL A 307 -13.14 -15.18 6.43
N ARG A 308 -13.24 -13.89 6.09
CA ARG A 308 -14.54 -13.23 5.89
C ARG A 308 -15.38 -13.93 4.81
N ALA A 309 -14.79 -14.18 3.65
CA ALA A 309 -15.49 -14.84 2.56
C ALA A 309 -15.90 -16.27 2.91
N ALA A 310 -15.08 -16.97 3.68
CA ALA A 310 -15.39 -18.31 4.17
C ALA A 310 -16.56 -18.33 5.16
N VAL A 311 -16.61 -17.36 6.09
CA VAL A 311 -17.78 -17.23 6.98
C VAL A 311 -19.04 -16.96 6.16
N MET A 312 -18.97 -16.04 5.18
CA MET A 312 -20.11 -15.75 4.30
C MET A 312 -20.53 -16.97 3.48
N ALA A 313 -19.58 -17.71 2.91
CA ALA A 313 -19.83 -18.94 2.17
C ALA A 313 -20.42 -20.03 3.08
N GLY A 314 -19.88 -20.19 4.29
CA GLY A 314 -20.39 -21.12 5.31
C GLY A 314 -21.84 -20.82 5.68
N VAL A 315 -22.20 -19.57 5.92
CA VAL A 315 -23.59 -19.15 6.15
C VAL A 315 -24.47 -19.48 4.94
N GLY A 316 -23.95 -19.27 3.73
CA GLY A 316 -24.63 -19.64 2.48
C GLY A 316 -24.90 -21.15 2.38
N LEU A 317 -23.89 -21.97 2.66
CA LEU A 317 -23.99 -23.43 2.65
C LEU A 317 -24.95 -23.97 3.73
N LEU A 318 -24.90 -23.42 4.94
CA LEU A 318 -25.84 -23.75 6.03
C LEU A 318 -27.27 -23.35 5.68
N SER A 319 -27.47 -22.18 5.06
CA SER A 319 -28.77 -21.73 4.57
C SER A 319 -29.29 -22.65 3.48
N PHE A 320 -28.41 -23.05 2.56
CA PHE A 320 -28.73 -24.03 1.52
C PHE A 320 -29.13 -25.38 2.13
N ALA A 321 -28.37 -25.90 3.11
CA ALA A 321 -28.73 -27.13 3.81
C ALA A 321 -30.11 -27.05 4.51
N SER A 322 -30.41 -25.90 5.12
CA SER A 322 -31.64 -25.66 5.87
C SER A 322 -32.84 -25.23 5.02
N HIS A 323 -32.74 -25.24 3.69
CA HIS A 323 -33.78 -24.74 2.76
C HIS A 323 -34.19 -23.28 2.99
N LYS A 324 -33.31 -22.46 3.57
CA LYS A 324 -33.53 -21.03 3.80
C LYS A 324 -32.81 -20.19 2.75
N ARG A 325 -33.32 -18.99 2.48
CA ARG A 325 -32.62 -18.00 1.65
C ARG A 325 -31.55 -17.31 2.47
N SER A 326 -30.31 -17.25 1.96
CA SER A 326 -29.27 -16.41 2.55
C SER A 326 -29.37 -15.00 1.96
N TYR A 327 -29.16 -14.01 2.80
CA TYR A 327 -29.05 -12.60 2.40
C TYR A 327 -27.57 -12.19 2.54
N ALA A 328 -26.97 -11.70 1.45
CA ALA A 328 -25.56 -11.32 1.43
C ALA A 328 -25.18 -10.31 2.54
N LEU A 329 -26.03 -9.30 2.79
CA LEU A 329 -25.81 -8.34 3.87
C LEU A 329 -25.85 -8.99 5.27
N SER A 330 -26.75 -9.95 5.51
CA SER A 330 -26.79 -10.65 6.80
C SER A 330 -25.53 -11.50 6.99
N SER A 331 -25.08 -12.17 5.94
CA SER A 331 -23.85 -12.97 5.96
C SER A 331 -22.60 -12.08 6.20
N LEU A 332 -22.58 -10.88 5.60
CA LEU A 332 -21.52 -9.89 5.85
C LEU A 332 -21.53 -9.42 7.32
N GLY A 333 -22.69 -9.10 7.88
CA GLY A 333 -22.80 -8.71 9.28
C GLY A 333 -22.32 -9.81 10.24
N ALA A 334 -22.70 -11.06 9.97
CA ALA A 334 -22.20 -12.22 10.74
C ALA A 334 -20.67 -12.34 10.62
N ALA A 335 -20.11 -12.15 9.41
CA ALA A 335 -18.67 -12.23 9.19
C ALA A 335 -17.91 -11.12 9.93
N ILE A 336 -18.39 -9.88 9.89
CA ILE A 336 -17.80 -8.75 10.63
C ILE A 336 -17.76 -9.06 12.12
N ILE A 337 -18.88 -9.45 12.72
CA ILE A 337 -18.97 -9.77 14.15
C ILE A 337 -18.04 -10.93 14.51
N SER A 338 -18.08 -12.03 13.73
CA SER A 338 -17.27 -13.21 14.02
C SER A 338 -15.77 -12.91 13.96
N LEU A 339 -15.33 -12.17 12.97
CA LEU A 339 -13.91 -11.80 12.81
C LEU A 339 -13.44 -10.90 13.96
N LEU A 340 -14.21 -9.86 14.27
CA LEU A 340 -13.83 -8.91 15.33
C LEU A 340 -13.96 -9.49 16.75
N VAL A 341 -14.76 -10.53 16.93
CA VAL A 341 -14.79 -11.31 18.20
C VAL A 341 -13.54 -12.18 18.32
N LEU A 342 -13.07 -12.76 17.23
CA LEU A 342 -11.84 -13.58 17.20
C LEU A 342 -10.57 -12.71 17.30
N ASP A 343 -10.54 -11.61 16.59
CA ASP A 343 -9.41 -10.68 16.58
C ASP A 343 -9.93 -9.22 16.50
N PRO A 344 -10.12 -8.56 17.64
CA PRO A 344 -10.56 -7.15 17.66
C PRO A 344 -9.59 -6.19 16.98
N SER A 345 -8.28 -6.50 16.97
CA SER A 345 -7.24 -5.68 16.35
C SER A 345 -7.42 -5.58 14.82
N ALA A 346 -8.07 -6.56 14.20
CA ALA A 346 -8.42 -6.55 12.78
C ALA A 346 -9.30 -5.35 12.40
N SER A 347 -10.02 -4.73 13.34
CA SER A 347 -10.85 -3.53 13.08
C SER A 347 -10.08 -2.37 12.44
N ASN A 348 -8.80 -2.22 12.76
CA ASN A 348 -7.89 -1.19 12.24
C ASN A 348 -7.10 -1.65 10.99
N SER A 349 -7.28 -2.91 10.57
CA SER A 349 -6.58 -3.44 9.40
C SER A 349 -7.15 -2.88 8.10
N VAL A 350 -6.27 -2.32 7.26
CA VAL A 350 -6.62 -1.87 5.89
C VAL A 350 -7.27 -3.00 5.08
N SER A 351 -6.73 -4.22 5.19
CA SER A 351 -7.25 -5.40 4.49
C SER A 351 -8.69 -5.75 4.92
N PHE A 352 -8.98 -5.68 6.23
CA PHE A 352 -10.35 -5.87 6.74
C PHE A 352 -11.29 -4.79 6.23
N GLY A 353 -10.88 -3.51 6.35
CA GLY A 353 -11.66 -2.36 5.92
C GLY A 353 -12.00 -2.42 4.43
N LEU A 354 -11.00 -2.59 3.56
CA LEU A 354 -11.20 -2.69 2.11
C LEU A 354 -12.13 -3.86 1.75
N SER A 355 -11.95 -5.02 2.40
CA SER A 355 -12.74 -6.21 2.13
C SER A 355 -14.21 -6.08 2.58
N ALA A 356 -14.47 -5.51 3.75
CA ALA A 356 -15.83 -5.31 4.28
C ALA A 356 -16.56 -4.22 3.50
N LEU A 357 -15.90 -3.06 3.29
CA LEU A 357 -16.48 -1.91 2.59
C LEU A 357 -16.74 -2.22 1.10
N SER A 358 -15.85 -2.92 0.40
CA SER A 358 -16.09 -3.31 -1.00
C SER A 358 -17.32 -4.19 -1.13
N THR A 359 -17.48 -5.19 -0.26
CA THR A 359 -18.66 -6.07 -0.27
C THR A 359 -19.94 -5.29 0.05
N LEU A 360 -19.88 -4.40 1.05
CA LEU A 360 -21.01 -3.55 1.40
C LEU A 360 -21.39 -2.63 0.23
N GLY A 361 -20.42 -1.99 -0.41
CA GLY A 361 -20.60 -1.11 -1.56
C GLY A 361 -21.25 -1.84 -2.75
N ILE A 362 -20.73 -3.02 -3.10
CA ILE A 362 -21.28 -3.84 -4.18
C ILE A 362 -22.74 -4.21 -3.90
N VAL A 363 -23.04 -4.74 -2.72
CA VAL A 363 -24.40 -5.21 -2.41
C VAL A 363 -25.40 -4.06 -2.28
N LEU A 364 -24.98 -2.90 -1.78
CA LEU A 364 -25.85 -1.73 -1.64
C LEU A 364 -26.07 -0.99 -2.96
N PHE A 365 -25.00 -0.68 -3.71
CA PHE A 365 -25.07 0.27 -4.83
C PHE A 365 -25.07 -0.36 -6.22
N SER A 366 -24.57 -1.60 -6.39
CA SER A 366 -24.55 -2.24 -7.70
C SER A 366 -25.95 -2.37 -8.33
N PRO A 367 -27.04 -2.72 -7.59
CA PRO A 367 -28.37 -2.77 -8.18
C PRO A 367 -28.86 -1.41 -8.72
N LEU A 368 -28.55 -0.30 -8.03
CA LEU A 368 -28.87 1.04 -8.48
C LEU A 368 -28.12 1.39 -9.76
N LEU A 369 -26.78 1.28 -9.71
CA LEU A 369 -25.93 1.66 -10.85
C LEU A 369 -26.22 0.78 -12.08
N CYS A 370 -26.48 -0.52 -11.89
CA CYS A 370 -26.92 -1.40 -12.99
C CYS A 370 -28.25 -0.98 -13.61
N SER A 371 -29.17 -0.39 -12.81
CA SER A 371 -30.45 0.10 -13.33
C SER A 371 -30.30 1.31 -14.25
N TRP A 372 -29.17 2.01 -14.20
CA TRP A 372 -28.87 3.16 -15.07
C TRP A 372 -28.23 2.78 -16.40
N ILE A 373 -27.81 1.51 -16.56
CA ILE A 373 -27.21 1.02 -17.81
C ILE A 373 -28.31 0.84 -18.85
N PRO A 374 -28.17 1.40 -20.06
CA PRO A 374 -29.07 1.15 -21.18
C PRO A 374 -29.09 -0.35 -21.53
N ASP A 375 -30.12 -0.78 -22.26
CA ASP A 375 -30.16 -2.15 -22.77
C ASP A 375 -29.14 -2.34 -23.92
N VAL A 376 -27.99 -2.88 -23.56
CA VAL A 376 -26.84 -3.13 -24.45
C VAL A 376 -26.75 -4.61 -24.88
N GLY A 377 -27.80 -5.38 -24.65
CA GLY A 377 -27.83 -6.81 -24.90
C GLY A 377 -27.18 -7.66 -23.79
N LYS A 378 -27.68 -8.89 -23.62
CA LYS A 378 -27.33 -9.78 -22.49
C LYS A 378 -25.82 -10.01 -22.31
N ARG A 379 -25.08 -10.25 -23.42
CA ARG A 379 -23.63 -10.54 -23.33
C ARG A 379 -22.83 -9.34 -22.87
N VAL A 380 -23.04 -8.18 -23.49
CA VAL A 380 -22.32 -6.94 -23.10
C VAL A 380 -22.69 -6.56 -21.68
N LYS A 381 -23.96 -6.68 -21.29
CA LYS A 381 -24.41 -6.43 -19.94
C LYS A 381 -23.67 -7.30 -18.91
N SER A 382 -23.63 -8.61 -19.12
CA SER A 382 -23.06 -9.56 -18.14
C SER A 382 -21.53 -9.56 -18.10
N TYR A 383 -20.85 -9.41 -19.24
CA TYR A 383 -19.39 -9.51 -19.29
C TYR A 383 -18.65 -8.18 -19.19
N VAL A 384 -19.31 -7.06 -19.43
CA VAL A 384 -18.68 -5.74 -19.43
C VAL A 384 -19.36 -4.80 -18.42
N ALA A 385 -20.67 -4.58 -18.57
CA ALA A 385 -21.34 -3.55 -17.80
C ALA A 385 -21.52 -3.90 -16.31
N GLU A 386 -21.90 -5.13 -15.97
CA GLU A 386 -22.02 -5.57 -14.59
C GLU A 386 -20.69 -5.57 -13.85
N PRO A 387 -19.56 -6.12 -14.36
CA PRO A 387 -18.26 -6.03 -13.72
C PRO A 387 -17.77 -4.58 -13.54
N PHE A 388 -17.99 -3.72 -14.53
CA PHE A 388 -17.69 -2.30 -14.45
C PHE A 388 -18.41 -1.62 -13.28
N VAL A 389 -19.72 -1.84 -13.19
CA VAL A 389 -20.55 -1.29 -12.11
C VAL A 389 -20.19 -1.89 -10.75
N MET A 390 -19.85 -3.17 -10.68
CA MET A 390 -19.40 -3.78 -9.43
C MET A 390 -18.12 -3.11 -8.92
N THR A 391 -17.16 -2.84 -9.80
CA THR A 391 -15.93 -2.12 -9.44
C THR A 391 -16.24 -0.70 -8.94
N LEU A 392 -17.07 0.06 -9.64
CA LEU A 392 -17.48 1.40 -9.20
C LEU A 392 -18.21 1.35 -7.85
N SER A 393 -19.10 0.37 -7.65
CA SER A 393 -19.84 0.19 -6.39
C SER A 393 -18.91 -0.12 -5.22
N ALA A 394 -17.87 -0.92 -5.44
CA ALA A 394 -16.84 -1.19 -4.44
C ALA A 394 -16.05 0.08 -4.11
N LEU A 395 -15.59 0.79 -5.13
CA LEU A 395 -14.82 2.03 -4.98
C LEU A 395 -15.54 3.10 -4.18
N LEU A 396 -16.87 3.23 -4.29
CA LEU A 396 -17.65 4.23 -3.54
C LEU A 396 -17.36 4.23 -2.04
N LEU A 397 -17.20 3.06 -1.42
CA LEU A 397 -16.92 2.95 0.01
C LEU A 397 -15.44 2.70 0.32
N THR A 398 -14.68 2.11 -0.60
CA THR A 398 -13.26 1.83 -0.37
C THR A 398 -12.34 2.99 -0.74
N PHE A 399 -12.84 3.98 -1.47
CA PHE A 399 -12.08 5.12 -1.97
C PHE A 399 -11.22 5.82 -0.91
N PRO A 400 -11.75 6.20 0.29
CA PRO A 400 -10.96 6.90 1.30
C PRO A 400 -9.76 6.06 1.77
N LEU A 401 -10.04 4.80 2.10
CA LEU A 401 -9.05 3.89 2.65
C LEU A 401 -7.99 3.49 1.60
N SER A 402 -8.41 3.32 0.35
CA SER A 402 -7.51 3.01 -0.76
C SER A 402 -6.56 4.18 -1.05
N MET A 403 -7.10 5.41 -1.15
CA MET A 403 -6.28 6.61 -1.41
C MET A 403 -5.26 6.87 -0.30
N SER A 404 -5.70 6.82 0.96
CA SER A 404 -4.80 7.04 2.11
C SER A 404 -3.72 5.96 2.25
N SER A 405 -3.98 4.73 1.72
CA SER A 405 -3.03 3.62 1.83
C SER A 405 -2.02 3.57 0.69
N PHE A 406 -2.41 3.97 -0.51
CA PHE A 406 -1.58 3.83 -1.71
C PHE A 406 -1.10 5.17 -2.30
N SER A 407 -1.61 6.31 -1.83
CA SER A 407 -1.35 7.67 -2.35
C SER A 407 -1.53 7.81 -3.87
N GLN A 408 -2.34 6.92 -4.46
CA GLN A 408 -2.66 6.92 -5.89
C GLN A 408 -4.07 6.43 -6.17
N PHE A 409 -4.68 6.94 -7.24
CA PHE A 409 -6.00 6.53 -7.73
C PHE A 409 -5.89 5.90 -9.12
N ALA A 410 -6.07 4.58 -9.19
CA ALA A 410 -6.07 3.84 -10.45
C ALA A 410 -7.36 4.11 -11.25
N ILE A 411 -7.30 5.05 -12.18
CA ILE A 411 -8.46 5.42 -13.04
C ILE A 411 -8.89 4.25 -13.91
N ILE A 412 -7.92 3.47 -14.40
CA ILE A 412 -8.18 2.34 -15.30
C ILE A 412 -8.78 1.12 -14.58
N SER A 413 -8.83 1.12 -13.23
CA SER A 413 -9.24 -0.06 -12.44
C SER A 413 -10.54 -0.74 -12.91
N PRO A 414 -11.62 -0.04 -13.32
CA PRO A 414 -12.80 -0.72 -13.84
C PRO A 414 -12.55 -1.50 -15.13
N ILE A 415 -11.66 -1.03 -15.99
CA ILE A 415 -11.32 -1.68 -17.27
C ILE A 415 -10.36 -2.84 -17.00
N SER A 416 -9.31 -2.63 -16.20
CA SER A 416 -8.36 -3.68 -15.85
C SER A 416 -9.04 -4.86 -15.15
N ASN A 417 -10.04 -4.62 -14.31
CA ASN A 417 -10.84 -5.68 -13.69
C ASN A 417 -11.62 -6.50 -14.72
N ILE A 418 -12.26 -5.86 -15.70
CA ILE A 418 -13.01 -6.57 -16.77
C ILE A 418 -12.07 -7.51 -17.53
N VAL A 419 -10.86 -7.06 -17.82
CA VAL A 419 -9.87 -7.84 -18.56
C VAL A 419 -9.23 -8.92 -17.70
N ALA A 420 -8.84 -8.63 -16.47
CA ALA A 420 -8.09 -9.54 -15.59
C ALA A 420 -8.93 -10.70 -15.02
N VAL A 421 -10.20 -10.44 -14.66
CA VAL A 421 -11.05 -11.44 -13.98
C VAL A 421 -11.19 -12.76 -14.76
N PRO A 422 -11.37 -12.79 -16.10
CA PRO A 422 -11.40 -14.05 -16.86
C PRO A 422 -10.09 -14.84 -16.71
N PHE A 423 -8.92 -14.19 -16.81
CA PHE A 423 -7.62 -14.86 -16.67
C PHE A 423 -7.46 -15.42 -15.26
N VAL A 424 -7.70 -14.60 -14.23
CA VAL A 424 -7.63 -15.04 -12.83
C VAL A 424 -8.56 -16.22 -12.57
N THR A 425 -9.77 -16.22 -13.16
CA THR A 425 -10.71 -17.32 -13.03
C THR A 425 -10.15 -18.64 -13.59
N VAL A 426 -9.48 -18.59 -14.74
CA VAL A 426 -8.86 -19.77 -15.34
C VAL A 426 -7.65 -20.20 -14.52
N ILE A 427 -6.75 -19.27 -14.16
CA ILE A 427 -5.53 -19.54 -13.36
C ILE A 427 -5.93 -20.21 -12.03
N CYS A 428 -6.90 -19.66 -11.31
CA CYS A 428 -7.35 -20.24 -10.04
C CYS A 428 -8.02 -21.60 -10.22
N SER A 429 -8.88 -21.76 -11.25
CA SER A 429 -9.61 -23.02 -11.46
C SER A 429 -8.68 -24.14 -11.89
N VAL A 430 -7.85 -23.90 -12.89
CA VAL A 430 -6.91 -24.90 -13.43
C VAL A 430 -5.74 -25.10 -12.46
N GLY A 431 -5.25 -24.04 -11.80
CA GLY A 431 -4.21 -24.12 -10.79
C GLY A 431 -4.61 -24.95 -9.58
N VAL A 432 -5.83 -24.76 -9.05
CA VAL A 432 -6.32 -25.62 -7.95
C VAL A 432 -6.51 -27.07 -8.40
N LEU A 433 -6.95 -27.29 -9.64
CA LEU A 433 -7.00 -28.65 -10.20
C LEU A 433 -5.60 -29.25 -10.32
N SER A 434 -4.59 -28.50 -10.75
CA SER A 434 -3.20 -28.98 -10.83
C SER A 434 -2.66 -29.33 -9.44
N PHE A 435 -2.96 -28.52 -8.40
CA PHE A 435 -2.64 -28.84 -7.02
C PHE A 435 -3.24 -30.18 -6.54
N LEU A 436 -4.51 -30.44 -6.86
CA LEU A 436 -5.18 -31.69 -6.47
C LEU A 436 -4.62 -32.93 -7.17
N VAL A 437 -4.01 -32.79 -8.34
CA VAL A 437 -3.40 -33.88 -9.12
C VAL A 437 -1.88 -33.89 -9.07
N LEU A 438 -1.27 -33.14 -8.18
CA LEU A 438 0.18 -33.07 -8.01
C LEU A 438 0.89 -34.44 -8.01
N PRO A 439 0.34 -35.51 -7.36
CA PRO A 439 0.95 -36.84 -7.41
C PRO A 439 0.94 -37.51 -8.78
N ILE A 440 0.17 -37.00 -9.75
CA ILE A 440 0.02 -37.56 -11.11
C ILE A 440 0.80 -36.67 -12.09
N ALA A 441 2.13 -36.82 -12.12
CA ALA A 441 3.03 -35.93 -12.85
C ALA A 441 2.59 -35.57 -14.29
N PRO A 442 2.16 -36.49 -15.19
CA PRO A 442 1.79 -36.09 -16.54
C PRO A 442 0.55 -35.16 -16.59
N VAL A 443 -0.41 -35.35 -15.68
CA VAL A 443 -1.61 -34.52 -15.61
C VAL A 443 -1.28 -33.17 -14.98
N PHE A 444 -0.45 -33.17 -13.91
CA PHE A 444 0.06 -31.96 -13.29
C PHE A 444 0.79 -31.08 -14.33
N HIS A 445 1.74 -31.66 -15.09
CA HIS A 445 2.50 -30.94 -16.10
C HIS A 445 1.60 -30.29 -17.16
N LEU A 446 0.59 -31.01 -17.65
CA LEU A 446 -0.37 -30.45 -18.61
C LEU A 446 -1.15 -29.26 -18.02
N LEU A 447 -1.68 -29.42 -16.80
CA LEU A 447 -2.49 -28.39 -16.18
C LEU A 447 -1.68 -27.17 -15.80
N ILE A 448 -0.46 -27.36 -15.31
CA ILE A 448 0.41 -26.22 -14.94
C ILE A 448 0.88 -25.44 -16.17
N GLN A 449 1.12 -26.09 -17.30
CA GLN A 449 1.40 -25.38 -18.56
C GLN A 449 0.24 -24.51 -19.03
N ILE A 450 -1.00 -25.04 -18.93
CA ILE A 450 -2.21 -24.25 -19.23
C ILE A 450 -2.30 -23.06 -18.27
N THR A 451 -2.06 -23.29 -16.99
CA THR A 451 -2.09 -22.23 -15.96
C THR A 451 -1.05 -21.16 -16.27
N TYR A 452 0.18 -21.57 -16.62
CA TYR A 452 1.27 -20.69 -16.98
C TYR A 452 0.95 -19.83 -18.22
N PHE A 453 0.41 -20.44 -19.27
CA PHE A 453 0.00 -19.70 -20.46
C PHE A 453 -0.95 -18.53 -20.14
N PHE A 454 -1.96 -18.77 -19.29
CA PHE A 454 -2.89 -17.72 -18.88
C PHE A 454 -2.27 -16.72 -17.90
N ALA A 455 -1.35 -17.16 -17.04
CA ALA A 455 -0.63 -16.27 -16.13
C ALA A 455 0.31 -15.34 -16.89
N GLU A 456 1.10 -15.87 -17.83
CA GLU A 456 1.98 -15.07 -18.68
C GLU A 456 1.19 -14.09 -19.57
N ALA A 457 0.06 -14.52 -20.13
CA ALA A 457 -0.80 -13.62 -20.88
C ALA A 457 -1.35 -12.48 -20.00
N LEU A 458 -1.70 -12.76 -18.74
CA LEU A 458 -2.15 -11.74 -17.80
C LEU A 458 -1.02 -10.78 -17.43
N VAL A 459 0.21 -11.28 -17.19
CA VAL A 459 1.38 -10.43 -16.93
C VAL A 459 1.61 -9.47 -18.09
N ARG A 460 1.63 -9.95 -19.33
CA ARG A 460 1.79 -9.10 -20.53
C ARG A 460 0.66 -8.06 -20.68
N VAL A 461 -0.56 -8.42 -20.34
CA VAL A 461 -1.70 -7.48 -20.37
C VAL A 461 -1.55 -6.39 -19.32
N ILE A 462 -1.14 -6.76 -18.10
CA ILE A 462 -0.92 -5.80 -17.01
C ILE A 462 0.24 -4.87 -17.36
N ASP A 463 1.33 -5.39 -17.91
CA ASP A 463 2.47 -4.62 -18.37
C ASP A 463 2.06 -3.60 -19.45
N ALA A 464 1.30 -4.03 -20.46
CA ALA A 464 0.77 -3.15 -21.50
C ALA A 464 -0.20 -2.08 -20.95
N LEU A 465 -1.03 -2.43 -19.97
CA LEU A 465 -1.94 -1.46 -19.34
C LEU A 465 -1.19 -0.47 -18.46
N SER A 466 -0.20 -0.89 -17.70
CA SER A 466 0.61 -0.03 -16.83
C SER A 466 1.55 0.89 -17.58
N SER A 467 1.90 0.54 -18.82
CA SER A 467 2.75 1.37 -19.70
C SER A 467 2.01 2.57 -20.30
N ALA A 468 0.67 2.60 -20.22
CA ALA A 468 -0.09 3.74 -20.73
C ALA A 468 0.08 4.96 -19.78
N PRO A 469 0.14 6.19 -20.31
CA PRO A 469 0.27 7.37 -19.47
C PRO A 469 -0.99 7.59 -18.62
N LEU A 470 -0.82 8.07 -17.39
CA LEU A 470 -1.91 8.47 -16.50
C LEU A 470 -2.95 7.36 -16.23
N VAL A 471 -2.49 6.14 -16.11
CA VAL A 471 -3.30 4.98 -15.70
C VAL A 471 -3.78 5.13 -14.26
N ALA A 472 -2.93 5.73 -13.42
CA ALA A 472 -3.26 6.18 -12.08
C ALA A 472 -2.90 7.65 -11.92
N LEU A 473 -3.50 8.32 -10.94
CA LEU A 473 -3.16 9.68 -10.54
C LEU A 473 -2.57 9.64 -9.13
N PRO A 474 -1.50 10.38 -8.86
CA PRO A 474 -1.02 10.56 -7.51
C PRO A 474 -2.05 11.39 -6.72
N VAL A 475 -2.28 11.04 -5.47
CA VAL A 475 -3.28 11.68 -4.60
C VAL A 475 -2.68 11.92 -3.22
N ASP A 476 -2.76 13.17 -2.76
CA ASP A 476 -2.54 13.54 -1.38
C ASP A 476 -3.78 14.24 -0.84
N ALA A 477 -4.54 13.53 -0.04
CA ALA A 477 -5.71 14.09 0.62
C ALA A 477 -5.92 13.36 1.96
N SER A 478 -6.29 14.12 2.99
CA SER A 478 -6.52 13.53 4.30
C SER A 478 -7.71 12.56 4.26
N ILE A 479 -7.61 11.48 5.03
CA ILE A 479 -8.64 10.43 5.07
C ILE A 479 -10.01 10.99 5.51
N GLU A 480 -10.02 12.05 6.31
CA GLU A 480 -11.24 12.70 6.81
C GLU A 480 -12.03 13.32 5.64
N TRP A 481 -11.36 14.11 4.78
CA TRP A 481 -11.99 14.73 3.61
C TRP A 481 -12.45 13.69 2.59
N LEU A 482 -11.63 12.68 2.33
CA LEU A 482 -12.00 11.58 1.44
C LEU A 482 -13.21 10.80 1.97
N THR A 483 -13.26 10.55 3.29
CA THR A 483 -14.38 9.88 3.94
C THR A 483 -15.65 10.74 3.87
N LEU A 484 -15.54 12.04 4.15
CA LEU A 484 -16.66 12.97 4.04
C LEU A 484 -17.23 12.97 2.62
N LEU A 485 -16.37 13.06 1.62
CA LEU A 485 -16.75 13.02 0.20
C LEU A 485 -17.46 11.71 -0.16
N SER A 486 -16.91 10.57 0.25
CA SER A 486 -17.50 9.25 0.02
C SER A 486 -18.89 9.12 0.66
N VAL A 487 -19.02 9.55 1.91
CA VAL A 487 -20.30 9.52 2.65
C VAL A 487 -21.33 10.43 1.98
N LEU A 488 -20.95 11.65 1.61
CA LEU A 488 -21.84 12.59 0.90
C LEU A 488 -22.31 11.99 -0.44
N LEU A 489 -21.39 11.38 -1.21
CA LEU A 489 -21.73 10.73 -2.47
C LEU A 489 -22.70 9.57 -2.26
N CYS A 490 -22.47 8.73 -1.25
CA CYS A 490 -23.37 7.65 -0.88
C CYS A 490 -24.76 8.16 -0.47
N ILE A 491 -24.83 9.24 0.30
CA ILE A 491 -26.10 9.88 0.68
C ILE A 491 -26.82 10.39 -0.57
N VAL A 492 -26.13 11.09 -1.47
CA VAL A 492 -26.74 11.60 -2.71
C VAL A 492 -27.28 10.46 -3.56
N LEU A 493 -26.51 9.38 -3.75
CA LEU A 493 -26.96 8.19 -4.48
C LEU A 493 -28.17 7.53 -3.82
N TRP A 494 -28.16 7.43 -2.48
CA TRP A 494 -29.28 6.86 -1.72
C TRP A 494 -30.55 7.70 -1.82
N LEU A 495 -30.42 9.02 -1.79
CA LEU A 495 -31.56 9.94 -1.95
C LEU A 495 -32.07 9.98 -3.40
N ALA A 496 -31.17 9.83 -4.36
CA ALA A 496 -31.52 9.76 -5.79
C ALA A 496 -32.26 8.46 -6.17
N TRP A 497 -32.24 7.44 -5.31
CA TRP A 497 -32.88 6.16 -5.57
C TRP A 497 -34.42 6.28 -5.60
N PRO A 498 -35.16 5.78 -6.60
CA PRO A 498 -34.83 5.09 -7.85
C PRO A 498 -34.93 6.00 -9.10
N ARG A 499 -34.44 7.21 -9.03
CA ARG A 499 -34.57 8.20 -10.12
C ARG A 499 -33.67 7.87 -11.30
N ALA A 500 -34.01 8.45 -12.46
CA ALA A 500 -33.17 8.39 -13.65
C ALA A 500 -31.79 9.00 -13.39
N PHE A 501 -30.82 8.53 -14.16
CA PHE A 501 -29.42 8.99 -14.09
C PHE A 501 -29.32 10.54 -14.14
N PRO A 502 -28.68 11.18 -13.15
CA PRO A 502 -28.68 12.64 -13.03
C PRO A 502 -27.65 13.30 -13.95
N THR A 503 -27.78 13.11 -15.28
CA THR A 503 -26.83 13.60 -16.28
C THR A 503 -26.53 15.10 -16.15
N ARG A 504 -27.56 15.93 -15.92
CA ARG A 504 -27.37 17.39 -15.78
C ARG A 504 -26.53 17.74 -14.56
N ALA A 505 -26.75 17.08 -13.44
CA ALA A 505 -25.97 17.31 -12.22
C ALA A 505 -24.50 16.93 -12.40
N ILE A 506 -24.25 15.77 -13.04
CA ILE A 506 -22.88 15.32 -13.32
C ILE A 506 -22.17 16.27 -14.28
N VAL A 507 -22.82 16.67 -15.39
CA VAL A 507 -22.25 17.64 -16.31
C VAL A 507 -21.93 18.96 -15.61
N SER A 508 -22.85 19.46 -14.74
CA SER A 508 -22.61 20.68 -13.97
C SER A 508 -21.43 20.57 -13.02
N ILE A 509 -21.26 19.42 -12.34
CA ILE A 509 -20.12 19.16 -11.44
C ILE A 509 -18.82 19.10 -12.26
N CYS A 510 -18.80 18.36 -13.39
CA CYS A 510 -17.62 18.29 -14.25
C CYS A 510 -17.22 19.67 -14.78
N VAL A 511 -18.18 20.47 -15.21
CA VAL A 511 -17.91 21.84 -15.67
C VAL A 511 -17.37 22.71 -14.54
N ALA A 512 -17.94 22.64 -13.34
CA ALA A 512 -17.45 23.36 -12.18
C ALA A 512 -16.03 22.97 -11.80
N LEU A 513 -15.72 21.66 -11.80
CA LEU A 513 -14.35 21.16 -11.55
C LEU A 513 -13.35 21.68 -12.60
N VAL A 514 -13.70 21.63 -13.87
CA VAL A 514 -12.84 22.17 -14.95
C VAL A 514 -12.60 23.67 -14.74
N LEU A 515 -13.66 24.44 -14.44
CA LEU A 515 -13.56 25.87 -14.18
C LEU A 515 -12.73 26.22 -12.93
N CYS A 516 -12.60 25.32 -11.96
CA CYS A 516 -11.74 25.51 -10.80
C CYS A 516 -10.29 25.08 -11.08
N ILE A 517 -10.10 23.92 -11.71
CA ILE A 517 -8.76 23.31 -11.90
C ILE A 517 -7.94 24.08 -12.94
N VAL A 518 -8.56 24.49 -14.06
CA VAL A 518 -7.82 25.15 -15.16
C VAL A 518 -7.15 26.46 -14.73
N PRO A 519 -7.83 27.40 -14.02
CA PRO A 519 -7.16 28.62 -13.55
C PRO A 519 -6.03 28.35 -12.55
N MET A 520 -6.20 27.37 -11.65
CA MET A 520 -5.13 26.99 -10.69
C MET A 520 -3.89 26.50 -11.44
N ARG A 521 -4.07 25.63 -12.45
CA ARG A 521 -2.97 25.16 -13.29
C ARG A 521 -2.28 26.26 -14.09
N MET A 522 -3.04 27.27 -14.55
CA MET A 522 -2.48 28.42 -15.27
C MET A 522 -1.66 29.33 -14.36
N LEU A 523 -2.03 29.49 -13.09
CA LEU A 523 -1.25 30.26 -12.12
C LEU A 523 0.06 29.56 -11.76
N ASP A 524 0.03 28.24 -11.55
CA ASP A 524 1.23 27.43 -11.28
C ASP A 524 2.22 27.41 -12.45
N ALA A 525 1.73 27.45 -13.69
CA ALA A 525 2.56 27.38 -14.89
C ALA A 525 3.53 28.58 -15.05
N ASN A 526 3.27 29.70 -14.38
CA ASN A 526 4.11 30.90 -14.46
C ASN A 526 5.08 31.09 -13.28
N SER A 527 5.08 30.16 -12.29
CA SER A 527 5.95 30.23 -11.13
C SER A 527 7.23 29.42 -11.32
N THR A 528 8.35 29.91 -10.77
CA THR A 528 9.59 29.15 -10.65
C THR A 528 9.82 28.82 -9.18
N SER A 529 10.05 27.53 -8.87
CA SER A 529 10.23 27.06 -7.51
C SER A 529 11.12 25.81 -7.42
N ILE A 530 11.85 25.69 -6.31
CA ILE A 530 12.58 24.52 -5.90
C ILE A 530 11.88 23.98 -4.64
N ALA A 531 11.40 22.75 -4.70
CA ALA A 531 10.74 22.10 -3.57
C ALA A 531 11.53 20.87 -3.13
N MET A 532 11.95 20.84 -1.88
CA MET A 532 12.48 19.65 -1.21
C MET A 532 11.28 18.84 -0.68
N LEU A 533 11.08 17.61 -1.17
CA LEU A 533 9.96 16.76 -0.80
C LEU A 533 10.31 15.91 0.43
N ASP A 534 9.39 15.78 1.39
CA ASP A 534 9.53 14.81 2.48
C ASP A 534 9.28 13.39 1.95
N VAL A 535 10.34 12.73 1.52
CA VAL A 535 10.33 11.32 1.12
C VAL A 535 10.73 10.36 2.25
N GLY A 536 10.96 10.86 3.45
CA GLY A 536 11.54 10.12 4.57
C GLY A 536 13.06 10.19 4.56
N GLN A 537 13.74 9.06 4.79
CA GLN A 537 15.18 9.02 4.58
C GLN A 537 15.43 8.90 3.08
N GLY A 538 16.22 9.81 2.52
CA GLY A 538 16.52 9.89 1.10
C GLY A 538 16.25 11.28 0.53
N ASP A 539 16.59 11.48 -0.73
CA ASP A 539 16.47 12.76 -1.43
C ASP A 539 15.37 12.74 -2.49
N SER A 540 14.65 13.86 -2.60
CA SER A 540 13.81 14.16 -3.74
C SER A 540 13.57 15.68 -3.83
N PHE A 541 14.00 16.28 -4.93
CA PHE A 541 13.85 17.71 -5.18
C PHE A 541 13.08 17.94 -6.48
N LEU A 542 12.00 18.69 -6.37
CA LEU A 542 11.16 19.05 -7.52
C LEU A 542 11.44 20.49 -7.93
N VAL A 543 11.91 20.68 -9.15
CA VAL A 543 12.12 22.00 -9.72
C VAL A 543 11.06 22.27 -10.78
N LYS A 544 10.32 23.36 -10.61
CA LYS A 544 9.27 23.81 -11.54
C LYS A 544 9.63 25.17 -12.11
N SER A 545 9.52 25.32 -13.41
CA SER A 545 9.72 26.61 -14.06
C SER A 545 8.98 26.68 -15.39
N ARG A 546 8.17 27.73 -15.57
CA ARG A 546 7.42 28.01 -16.82
C ARG A 546 6.62 26.81 -17.35
N GLY A 547 6.03 26.03 -16.42
CA GLY A 547 5.23 24.85 -16.73
C GLY A 547 6.01 23.57 -17.05
N LEU A 548 7.35 23.61 -17.02
CA LEU A 548 8.22 22.45 -17.10
C LEU A 548 8.61 21.99 -15.70
N THR A 549 8.92 20.69 -15.55
CA THR A 549 9.21 20.08 -14.25
C THR A 549 10.39 19.11 -14.35
N LEU A 550 11.33 19.24 -13.42
CA LEU A 550 12.46 18.32 -13.22
C LEU A 550 12.37 17.74 -11.81
N LEU A 551 12.55 16.46 -11.69
CA LEU A 551 12.75 15.80 -10.41
C LEU A 551 14.23 15.39 -10.28
N ILE A 552 14.85 15.70 -9.17
CA ILE A 552 16.21 15.24 -8.82
C ILE A 552 16.04 14.26 -7.67
N ASP A 553 16.36 13.01 -7.91
CA ASP A 553 16.18 11.85 -7.05
C ASP A 553 14.71 11.52 -6.71
N THR A 554 14.46 10.28 -6.29
CA THR A 554 13.11 9.76 -6.07
C THR A 554 12.87 9.30 -4.63
N GLY A 555 13.92 9.19 -3.81
CA GLY A 555 13.83 8.59 -2.48
C GLY A 555 13.53 7.09 -2.52
N ASN A 556 13.23 6.51 -1.37
CA ASN A 556 12.91 5.09 -1.20
C ASN A 556 11.50 4.82 -0.65
N ASN A 557 10.66 5.85 -0.56
CA ASN A 557 9.29 5.72 -0.05
C ASN A 557 8.26 6.13 -1.11
N PRO A 558 7.72 5.17 -1.89
CA PRO A 558 6.81 5.47 -3.00
C PRO A 558 5.57 6.26 -2.58
N ARG A 559 5.07 5.98 -1.39
CA ARG A 559 3.87 6.62 -0.86
C ARG A 559 4.11 8.10 -0.57
N LYS A 560 5.26 8.44 0.05
CA LYS A 560 5.63 9.82 0.33
C LYS A 560 5.96 10.59 -0.95
N LEU A 561 6.71 9.98 -1.88
CA LEU A 561 7.02 10.57 -3.17
C LEU A 561 5.74 10.92 -3.95
N LEU A 562 4.83 9.95 -4.13
CA LEU A 562 3.58 10.17 -4.85
C LEU A 562 2.69 11.21 -4.18
N ALA A 563 2.63 11.22 -2.84
CA ALA A 563 1.92 12.25 -2.09
C ALA A 563 2.56 13.64 -2.30
N GLY A 564 3.89 13.74 -2.26
CA GLY A 564 4.62 14.97 -2.56
C GLY A 564 4.31 15.48 -3.97
N LEU A 565 4.42 14.64 -4.99
CA LEU A 565 4.08 14.99 -6.36
C LEU A 565 2.61 15.44 -6.50
N ALA A 566 1.70 14.78 -5.79
CA ALA A 566 0.28 15.16 -5.76
C ALA A 566 0.05 16.53 -5.12
N ARG A 567 0.69 16.83 -3.96
CA ARG A 567 0.62 18.15 -3.30
C ARG A 567 1.05 19.28 -4.23
N HIS A 568 2.10 19.01 -5.01
CA HIS A 568 2.61 19.95 -5.99
C HIS A 568 1.90 19.90 -7.36
N GLY A 569 0.86 19.07 -7.51
CA GLY A 569 0.05 18.97 -8.73
C GLY A 569 0.80 18.40 -9.93
N VAL A 570 1.84 17.60 -9.71
CA VAL A 570 2.69 17.04 -10.77
C VAL A 570 2.17 15.68 -11.21
N ASN A 571 1.89 15.56 -12.49
CA ASN A 571 1.54 14.31 -13.16
C ASN A 571 2.36 14.07 -14.43
N ARG A 572 3.30 14.97 -14.73
CA ARG A 572 4.30 14.87 -15.80
C ARG A 572 5.62 15.47 -15.32
N LEU A 573 6.69 14.80 -15.64
CA LEU A 573 8.07 15.24 -15.45
C LEU A 573 8.75 15.29 -16.83
N ASP A 574 9.33 16.44 -17.15
CA ASP A 574 10.10 16.61 -18.39
C ASP A 574 11.48 15.91 -18.23
N GLY A 575 11.93 15.71 -17.00
CA GLY A 575 13.11 14.94 -16.70
C GLY A 575 13.16 14.43 -15.26
N VAL A 576 13.87 13.34 -15.05
CA VAL A 576 14.29 12.84 -13.74
C VAL A 576 15.79 12.71 -13.78
N VAL A 577 16.51 13.34 -12.84
CA VAL A 577 17.95 13.16 -12.64
C VAL A 577 18.13 12.22 -11.46
N ILE A 578 18.89 11.17 -11.63
CA ILE A 578 19.33 10.29 -10.55
C ILE A 578 20.77 10.63 -10.23
N SER A 579 21.02 11.11 -9.01
CA SER A 579 22.35 11.52 -8.58
C SER A 579 23.32 10.34 -8.52
N HIS A 580 22.88 9.24 -7.92
CA HIS A 580 23.63 7.98 -7.82
C HIS A 580 22.67 6.79 -7.59
N ALA A 581 23.20 5.56 -7.56
CA ALA A 581 22.38 4.34 -7.60
C ALA A 581 21.94 3.82 -6.22
N ASP A 582 21.98 4.61 -5.16
CA ASP A 582 21.51 4.19 -3.82
C ASP A 582 19.99 4.21 -3.70
N ASP A 583 19.43 3.24 -2.96
CA ASP A 583 17.99 3.04 -2.85
C ASP A 583 17.27 4.29 -2.34
N ASP A 584 17.88 5.08 -1.47
CA ASP A 584 17.29 6.30 -0.93
C ASP A 584 17.37 7.51 -1.90
N HIS A 585 17.92 7.31 -3.11
CA HIS A 585 17.91 8.25 -4.22
C HIS A 585 17.15 7.74 -5.45
N CYS A 586 17.28 6.47 -5.81
CA CYS A 586 16.65 5.89 -7.00
C CYS A 586 15.52 4.87 -6.71
N GLY A 587 15.30 4.47 -5.45
CA GLY A 587 14.45 3.32 -5.09
C GLY A 587 12.98 3.44 -5.48
N CYS A 588 12.46 4.65 -5.75
CA CYS A 588 11.07 4.84 -6.18
C CYS A 588 10.92 5.09 -7.70
N LEU A 589 11.98 4.89 -8.49
CA LEU A 589 11.93 5.17 -9.93
C LEU A 589 10.86 4.33 -10.64
N ALA A 590 10.77 3.06 -10.32
CA ALA A 590 9.78 2.14 -10.87
C ALA A 590 8.32 2.53 -10.50
N ASP A 591 8.10 3.15 -9.34
CA ASP A 591 6.78 3.52 -8.86
C ASP A 591 6.16 4.73 -9.60
N LEU A 592 6.96 5.49 -10.34
CA LEU A 592 6.47 6.57 -11.20
C LEU A 592 5.75 6.05 -12.45
N ARG A 593 6.04 4.81 -12.88
CA ARG A 593 5.49 4.23 -14.12
C ARG A 593 3.97 4.15 -14.11
N GLY A 594 3.32 4.73 -15.12
CA GLY A 594 1.87 4.76 -15.27
C GLY A 594 1.13 5.74 -14.33
N VAL A 595 1.83 6.31 -13.33
CA VAL A 595 1.29 7.33 -12.41
C VAL A 595 1.71 8.73 -12.85
N VAL A 596 2.98 8.88 -13.19
CA VAL A 596 3.56 10.15 -13.69
C VAL A 596 4.20 9.86 -15.04
N SER A 597 3.94 10.74 -16.01
CA SER A 597 4.59 10.65 -17.32
C SER A 597 6.00 11.23 -17.21
N VAL A 598 7.03 10.48 -17.60
CA VAL A 598 8.43 10.93 -17.60
C VAL A 598 8.97 10.95 -19.04
N ASP A 599 9.53 12.07 -19.46
CA ASP A 599 10.04 12.22 -20.82
C ASP A 599 11.47 11.69 -20.96
N SER A 600 12.35 11.97 -19.99
CA SER A 600 13.76 11.54 -19.99
C SER A 600 14.24 11.19 -18.58
N VAL A 601 15.15 10.22 -18.47
CA VAL A 601 15.90 9.95 -17.23
C VAL A 601 17.37 10.26 -17.48
N PHE A 602 17.98 11.00 -16.58
CA PHE A 602 19.38 11.43 -16.65
C PHE A 602 20.19 10.70 -15.57
N VAL A 603 21.35 10.16 -15.95
CA VAL A 603 22.25 9.41 -15.06
C VAL A 603 23.69 9.83 -15.32
N ALA A 604 24.64 9.53 -14.43
CA ALA A 604 26.04 9.84 -14.60
C ALA A 604 26.64 9.10 -15.83
N LYS A 605 27.53 9.75 -16.55
CA LYS A 605 28.21 9.16 -17.71
C LYS A 605 29.03 7.95 -17.32
N GLY A 606 28.85 6.85 -18.06
CA GLY A 606 29.53 5.60 -17.86
C GLY A 606 28.86 4.67 -16.85
N LEU A 607 27.76 5.09 -16.21
CA LEU A 607 27.04 4.28 -15.25
C LEU A 607 26.54 2.96 -15.86
N SER A 608 26.13 2.98 -17.13
CA SER A 608 25.72 1.79 -17.89
C SER A 608 26.83 0.72 -18.06
N SER A 609 28.11 1.05 -17.78
CA SER A 609 29.21 0.13 -17.85
C SER A 609 29.67 -0.44 -16.51
N VAL A 610 29.04 -0.05 -15.39
CA VAL A 610 29.45 -0.49 -14.04
C VAL A 610 29.14 -1.96 -13.78
N GLY A 611 27.96 -2.46 -14.21
CA GLY A 611 27.61 -3.89 -14.18
C GLY A 611 27.42 -4.45 -12.77
N THR A 612 27.00 -3.64 -11.81
CA THR A 612 26.49 -4.12 -10.51
C THR A 612 25.00 -4.37 -10.61
N ASP A 613 24.49 -5.38 -9.90
CA ASP A 613 23.06 -5.73 -9.91
C ASP A 613 22.17 -4.51 -9.60
N LYS A 614 22.60 -3.66 -8.67
CA LYS A 614 21.90 -2.44 -8.24
C LYS A 614 21.80 -1.40 -9.36
N VAL A 615 22.88 -1.13 -10.06
CA VAL A 615 22.91 -0.20 -11.19
C VAL A 615 22.12 -0.76 -12.37
N ASP A 616 22.26 -2.06 -12.65
CA ASP A 616 21.54 -2.71 -13.74
C ASP A 616 20.01 -2.69 -13.51
N ASP A 617 19.55 -2.87 -12.28
CA ASP A 617 18.13 -2.82 -11.94
C ASP A 617 17.60 -1.39 -12.05
N MET A 618 18.32 -0.39 -11.52
CA MET A 618 17.96 1.03 -11.69
C MET A 618 17.89 1.43 -13.17
N LEU A 619 18.85 1.00 -14.01
CA LEU A 619 18.83 1.29 -15.44
C LEU A 619 17.66 0.64 -16.17
N LYS A 620 17.30 -0.60 -15.83
CA LYS A 620 16.09 -1.27 -16.36
C LYS A 620 14.82 -0.48 -16.02
N ASP A 621 14.71 0.04 -14.79
CA ASP A 621 13.57 0.84 -14.38
C ASP A 621 13.54 2.19 -15.10
N ALA A 622 14.70 2.84 -15.26
CA ALA A 622 14.84 4.06 -16.04
C ALA A 622 14.43 3.86 -17.51
N GLU A 623 14.84 2.75 -18.13
CA GLU A 623 14.46 2.42 -19.51
C GLU A 623 12.96 2.19 -19.68
N ARG A 624 12.35 1.49 -18.72
CA ARG A 624 10.89 1.23 -18.71
C ARG A 624 10.06 2.48 -18.45
N LEU A 625 10.61 3.46 -17.74
CA LEU A 625 9.94 4.68 -17.34
C LEU A 625 9.98 5.75 -18.44
N SER A 626 11.12 5.91 -19.13
CA SER A 626 11.33 6.95 -20.12
C SER A 626 10.53 6.67 -21.40
N SER A 627 9.69 7.63 -21.81
CA SER A 627 8.75 7.43 -22.91
C SER A 627 9.26 7.88 -24.28
N ALA A 628 10.05 8.93 -24.36
CA ALA A 628 10.36 9.57 -25.65
C ALA A 628 11.87 9.65 -25.98
N SER A 629 12.71 9.88 -24.98
CA SER A 629 14.13 10.22 -25.21
C SER A 629 15.11 9.22 -24.60
N GLY A 630 14.59 8.20 -23.88
CA GLY A 630 15.39 7.18 -23.25
C GLY A 630 16.21 7.69 -22.06
N ILE A 631 17.20 6.89 -21.66
CA ILE A 631 18.20 7.27 -20.67
C ILE A 631 19.25 8.16 -21.35
N ARG A 632 19.61 9.25 -20.68
CA ARG A 632 20.68 10.16 -21.12
C ARG A 632 21.78 10.21 -20.09
N GLU A 633 22.99 9.91 -20.52
CA GLU A 633 24.16 10.06 -19.68
C GLU A 633 24.65 11.51 -19.67
N LEU A 634 24.95 12.02 -18.48
CA LEU A 634 25.46 13.38 -18.25
C LEU A 634 26.94 13.36 -17.91
N ALA A 635 27.70 14.21 -18.60
CA ALA A 635 29.11 14.48 -18.35
C ALA A 635 29.30 15.89 -17.75
N VAL A 636 30.43 16.10 -17.09
CA VAL A 636 30.83 17.43 -16.61
C VAL A 636 30.81 18.43 -17.77
N GLY A 637 30.16 19.57 -17.53
CA GLY A 637 29.94 20.61 -18.50
C GLY A 637 28.63 20.52 -19.30
N ASP A 638 27.91 19.39 -19.23
CA ASP A 638 26.58 19.29 -19.85
C ASP A 638 25.57 20.20 -19.14
N MET A 639 24.56 20.64 -19.90
CA MET A 639 23.53 21.54 -19.41
C MET A 639 22.13 20.97 -19.64
N ILE A 640 21.28 21.06 -18.62
CA ILE A 640 19.85 20.78 -18.70
C ILE A 640 19.09 22.08 -18.45
N THR A 641 18.19 22.46 -19.35
CA THR A 641 17.39 23.71 -19.21
C THR A 641 15.94 23.35 -18.98
N ILE A 642 15.36 23.87 -17.91
CA ILE A 642 13.97 23.71 -17.51
C ILE A 642 13.35 25.10 -17.29
N GLY A 643 12.63 25.59 -18.29
CA GLY A 643 12.05 26.94 -18.27
C GLY A 643 13.13 28.01 -18.13
N SER A 644 13.16 28.71 -17.00
CA SER A 644 14.16 29.75 -16.66
C SER A 644 15.33 29.21 -15.81
N VAL A 645 15.40 27.90 -15.56
CA VAL A 645 16.45 27.30 -14.74
C VAL A 645 17.38 26.48 -15.64
N CYS A 646 18.68 26.77 -15.57
CA CYS A 646 19.73 26.05 -16.28
C CYS A 646 20.61 25.30 -15.28
N PHE A 647 20.65 23.98 -15.37
CA PHE A 647 21.47 23.10 -14.56
C PHE A 647 22.78 22.78 -15.30
N LYS A 648 23.90 23.10 -14.70
CA LYS A 648 25.23 22.72 -15.19
C LYS A 648 25.76 21.57 -14.35
N VAL A 649 26.16 20.49 -15.01
CA VAL A 649 26.81 19.35 -14.37
C VAL A 649 28.27 19.69 -14.04
N ILE A 650 28.64 19.51 -12.77
CA ILE A 650 30.01 19.80 -12.28
C ILE A 650 30.72 18.54 -11.75
N SER A 651 30.02 17.43 -11.49
CA SER A 651 30.51 16.13 -11.05
C SER A 651 29.59 15.03 -11.57
N PRO A 652 30.09 13.77 -11.76
CA PRO A 652 31.48 13.33 -11.70
C PRO A 652 32.19 13.47 -13.07
N GLU A 653 33.54 13.67 -13.06
CA GLU A 653 34.37 13.58 -14.28
C GLU A 653 34.49 12.11 -14.79
N GLY A 654 34.44 11.16 -13.88
CA GLY A 654 34.43 9.73 -14.13
C GLY A 654 34.06 8.97 -12.87
N LEU A 655 33.52 7.78 -13.04
CA LEU A 655 33.08 6.96 -11.92
C LEU A 655 34.28 6.37 -11.16
N THR A 656 34.31 6.57 -9.85
CA THR A 656 35.37 6.13 -8.93
C THR A 656 34.86 5.11 -7.91
N ASP A 657 33.54 5.18 -7.57
CA ASP A 657 32.89 4.38 -6.53
C ASP A 657 31.76 3.49 -7.08
N LYS A 658 31.84 3.10 -8.35
CA LYS A 658 30.89 2.22 -9.01
C LYS A 658 29.43 2.73 -9.01
N GLY A 659 29.24 4.04 -8.97
CA GLY A 659 27.93 4.68 -8.99
C GLY A 659 27.31 4.87 -7.61
N GLU A 660 28.09 4.79 -6.54
CA GLU A 660 27.67 5.10 -5.15
C GLU A 660 27.91 6.60 -4.81
N ASN A 661 28.00 6.98 -3.53
CA ASN A 661 27.97 8.35 -3.04
C ASN A 661 28.99 9.32 -3.72
N ASP A 662 30.24 8.89 -3.85
CA ASP A 662 31.31 9.74 -4.41
C ASP A 662 31.14 9.99 -5.93
N ASP A 663 30.35 9.17 -6.59
CA ASP A 663 29.98 9.31 -8.01
C ASP A 663 28.69 10.11 -8.21
N SER A 664 28.20 10.82 -7.17
CA SER A 664 27.00 11.64 -7.24
C SER A 664 27.09 12.73 -8.31
N ILE A 665 26.01 12.86 -9.09
CA ILE A 665 25.85 14.00 -9.99
C ILE A 665 25.66 15.27 -9.15
N CYS A 666 26.63 16.19 -9.23
CA CYS A 666 26.51 17.51 -8.66
C CYS A 666 26.08 18.52 -9.70
N LEU A 667 25.07 19.33 -9.39
CA LEU A 667 24.44 20.29 -10.31
C LEU A 667 24.46 21.70 -9.73
N ILE A 668 24.92 22.67 -10.51
CA ILE A 668 24.67 24.09 -10.22
C ILE A 668 23.46 24.52 -11.07
N ALA A 669 22.38 24.90 -10.40
CA ALA A 669 21.19 25.45 -11.03
C ALA A 669 21.28 26.98 -11.02
N THR A 670 21.24 27.60 -12.17
CA THR A 670 21.20 29.08 -12.33
C THR A 670 19.82 29.46 -12.84
N THR A 671 19.15 30.36 -12.14
CA THR A 671 17.80 30.81 -12.50
C THR A 671 17.86 32.21 -13.11
N ASP A 672 17.41 32.35 -14.37
CA ASP A 672 17.26 33.61 -15.11
C ASP A 672 15.78 33.86 -15.36
N LEU A 673 15.15 34.64 -14.49
CA LEU A 673 13.69 34.90 -14.53
C LEU A 673 13.28 35.98 -15.52
N ASN A 674 14.21 36.89 -15.85
CA ASN A 674 13.97 38.04 -16.70
C ASN A 674 14.52 37.87 -18.12
N ASP A 675 15.19 36.74 -18.41
CA ASP A 675 15.80 36.36 -19.69
C ASP A 675 16.90 37.37 -20.16
N ASP A 676 17.63 38.00 -19.23
CA ASP A 676 18.71 38.93 -19.56
C ASP A 676 20.09 38.27 -19.67
N GLY A 677 20.19 36.97 -19.40
CA GLY A 677 21.38 36.17 -19.41
C GLY A 677 22.22 36.28 -18.14
N MET A 678 21.73 36.98 -17.11
CA MET A 678 22.33 37.07 -15.79
C MET A 678 21.42 36.34 -14.81
N GLY A 679 21.93 35.27 -14.18
CA GLY A 679 21.15 34.51 -13.21
C GLY A 679 20.91 35.29 -11.92
N GLU A 680 19.65 35.41 -11.49
CA GLU A 680 19.30 36.04 -10.19
C GLU A 680 19.60 35.14 -9.03
N TRP A 681 19.44 33.80 -9.17
CA TRP A 681 19.59 32.85 -8.08
C TRP A 681 20.40 31.62 -8.52
N ARG A 682 21.22 31.11 -7.60
CA ARG A 682 22.01 29.92 -7.77
C ARG A 682 21.72 28.89 -6.69
N ALA A 683 21.56 27.63 -7.07
CA ALA A 683 21.38 26.52 -6.14
C ALA A 683 22.36 25.40 -6.47
N LEU A 684 23.00 24.82 -5.45
CA LEU A 684 23.88 23.68 -5.58
C LEU A 684 23.16 22.43 -5.06
N PHE A 685 23.08 21.41 -5.92
CA PHE A 685 22.62 20.06 -5.61
C PHE A 685 23.83 19.12 -5.62
N THR A 686 24.14 18.51 -4.50
CA THR A 686 25.36 17.72 -4.31
C THR A 686 25.13 16.20 -4.41
N GLY A 687 23.87 15.75 -4.49
CA GLY A 687 23.57 14.35 -4.20
C GLY A 687 24.11 13.98 -2.82
N ASP A 688 24.74 12.82 -2.66
CA ASP A 688 25.40 12.43 -1.41
C ASP A 688 26.92 12.59 -1.43
N ALA A 689 27.42 13.42 -2.38
CA ALA A 689 28.82 13.82 -2.38
C ALA A 689 29.21 14.47 -1.05
N GLU A 690 30.31 14.03 -0.46
CA GLU A 690 30.86 14.50 0.78
C GLU A 690 31.93 15.60 0.55
N SER A 691 32.50 16.14 1.64
CA SER A 691 33.45 17.27 1.56
C SER A 691 34.67 16.95 0.68
N GLU A 692 35.16 15.70 0.63
CA GLU A 692 36.30 15.33 -0.22
C GLU A 692 36.06 15.61 -1.70
N VAL A 693 34.86 15.28 -2.20
CA VAL A 693 34.45 15.56 -3.60
C VAL A 693 34.30 17.07 -3.81
N LEU A 694 33.61 17.77 -2.88
CA LEU A 694 33.38 19.20 -2.97
C LEU A 694 34.70 20.00 -2.90
N ASP A 695 35.66 19.57 -2.08
CA ASP A 695 37.01 20.18 -2.01
C ASP A 695 37.77 19.98 -3.31
N SER A 696 37.60 18.86 -4.01
CA SER A 696 38.20 18.66 -5.33
C SER A 696 37.61 19.66 -6.33
N LEU A 697 36.27 19.80 -6.34
CA LEU A 697 35.57 20.76 -7.20
C LEU A 697 35.96 22.22 -6.89
N ASN A 698 36.20 22.54 -5.59
CA ASN A 698 36.67 23.83 -5.19
C ASN A 698 38.09 24.13 -5.71
N ARG A 699 39.01 23.16 -5.61
CA ARG A 699 40.39 23.29 -6.15
C ARG A 699 40.43 23.46 -7.65
N GLU A 700 39.46 22.91 -8.36
CA GLU A 700 39.27 23.05 -9.80
C GLU A 700 38.59 24.37 -10.21
N GLY A 701 38.10 25.12 -9.22
CA GLY A 701 37.38 26.37 -9.45
C GLY A 701 35.98 26.15 -10.03
N ALA A 702 35.40 24.98 -9.79
CA ALA A 702 34.04 24.64 -10.24
C ALA A 702 32.94 25.14 -9.28
N LEU A 703 33.28 25.42 -8.03
CA LEU A 703 32.38 25.99 -7.03
C LEU A 703 32.41 27.53 -7.03
N GLU A 704 31.28 28.12 -6.75
CA GLU A 704 31.08 29.57 -6.67
C GLU A 704 30.07 29.91 -5.57
N ASP A 705 29.89 31.20 -5.30
CA ASP A 705 28.88 31.72 -4.37
C ASP A 705 27.48 31.31 -4.80
N ILE A 706 26.68 30.77 -3.87
CA ILE A 706 25.34 30.23 -4.12
C ILE A 706 24.33 30.73 -3.08
N ASP A 707 23.07 30.81 -3.44
CA ASP A 707 21.98 31.24 -2.55
C ASP A 707 21.36 30.05 -1.81
N ILE A 708 21.21 28.89 -2.48
CA ILE A 708 20.56 27.69 -1.93
C ILE A 708 21.53 26.50 -2.00
N LEU A 709 21.76 25.85 -0.88
CA LEU A 709 22.56 24.63 -0.76
C LEU A 709 21.67 23.42 -0.42
N LYS A 710 21.66 22.38 -1.26
CA LYS A 710 21.29 21.04 -0.81
C LYS A 710 22.52 20.45 -0.11
N VAL A 711 22.40 20.21 1.20
CA VAL A 711 23.48 19.66 2.00
C VAL A 711 23.72 18.18 1.67
N GLY A 712 24.97 17.82 1.37
CA GLY A 712 25.34 16.46 0.99
C GLY A 712 25.02 15.40 2.05
N HIS A 713 24.76 14.18 1.63
CA HIS A 713 24.59 12.98 2.42
C HIS A 713 23.69 13.21 3.67
N HIS A 714 22.52 13.83 3.44
CA HIS A 714 21.48 14.13 4.45
C HIS A 714 22.00 14.91 5.68
N GLY A 715 23.08 15.68 5.52
CA GLY A 715 23.74 16.39 6.62
C GLY A 715 24.64 15.48 7.45
N ALA A 716 25.32 14.51 6.83
CA ALA A 716 26.37 13.70 7.47
C ALA A 716 27.45 14.58 8.10
N LYS A 717 28.24 14.01 9.00
CA LYS A 717 29.34 14.73 9.64
C LYS A 717 30.41 15.20 8.64
N SER A 718 30.60 14.47 7.57
CA SER A 718 31.54 14.69 6.47
C SER A 718 30.93 15.51 5.31
N ALA A 719 29.71 16.00 5.43
CA ALA A 719 29.03 16.71 4.35
C ALA A 719 29.65 18.08 4.00
N LEU A 720 30.12 18.82 5.02
CA LEU A 720 30.62 20.19 4.90
C LEU A 720 31.75 20.45 5.88
N ASP A 721 32.65 21.39 5.51
CA ASP A 721 33.66 21.96 6.36
C ASP A 721 33.69 23.49 6.27
N GLU A 722 34.56 24.15 7.08
CA GLU A 722 34.67 25.61 7.14
C GLU A 722 35.18 26.20 5.79
N GLU A 723 36.08 25.52 5.08
CA GLU A 723 36.65 26.01 3.84
C GLU A 723 35.57 26.06 2.71
N LEU A 724 34.73 25.04 2.62
CA LEU A 724 33.61 25.01 1.71
C LEU A 724 32.56 26.08 2.02
N MET A 725 32.30 26.35 3.32
CA MET A 725 31.37 27.40 3.73
C MET A 725 31.88 28.81 3.34
N ASP A 726 33.19 29.03 3.41
CA ASP A 726 33.80 30.31 3.00
C ASP A 726 33.69 30.58 1.48
N VAL A 727 33.60 29.51 0.68
CA VAL A 727 33.43 29.59 -0.81
C VAL A 727 31.98 29.69 -1.18
N LEU A 728 31.15 28.80 -0.67
CA LEU A 728 29.75 28.63 -1.08
C LEU A 728 28.82 29.74 -0.55
N LYS A 729 29.00 30.16 0.68
CA LYS A 729 28.25 31.22 1.40
C LYS A 729 26.72 31.16 1.19
N PRO A 730 26.09 30.01 1.35
CA PRO A 730 24.67 29.90 1.08
C PRO A 730 23.85 30.74 2.08
N GLU A 731 22.74 31.33 1.60
CA GLU A 731 21.74 31.96 2.46
C GLU A 731 20.80 30.91 3.07
N ILE A 732 20.49 29.84 2.30
CA ILE A 732 19.52 28.80 2.63
C ILE A 732 20.20 27.43 2.49
N ALA A 733 20.07 26.58 3.52
CA ALA A 733 20.49 25.20 3.49
C ALA A 733 19.28 24.26 3.60
N LEU A 734 19.17 23.32 2.67
CA LEU A 734 18.11 22.31 2.60
C LEU A 734 18.68 20.94 2.98
N ILE A 735 18.13 20.32 4.03
CA ILE A 735 18.53 18.98 4.49
C ILE A 735 17.34 18.04 4.38
N SER A 736 17.41 17.14 3.41
CA SER A 736 16.43 16.06 3.25
C SER A 736 16.80 14.92 4.18
N VAL A 737 15.96 14.63 5.18
CA VAL A 737 16.25 13.64 6.22
C VAL A 737 14.96 13.10 6.83
N GLY A 738 14.95 11.82 7.18
CA GLY A 738 13.78 11.17 7.79
C GLY A 738 13.65 11.51 9.29
N GLU A 739 12.42 11.83 9.74
CA GLU A 739 12.08 12.08 11.14
C GLU A 739 12.60 10.99 12.11
N ARG A 740 12.87 9.80 11.60
CA ARG A 740 13.26 8.61 12.37
C ARG A 740 14.42 7.87 11.74
N ASN A 741 15.40 8.64 11.21
CA ASN A 741 16.57 8.00 10.64
C ASN A 741 17.44 7.33 11.73
N ARG A 742 18.10 6.25 11.37
CA ARG A 742 18.98 5.47 12.26
C ARG A 742 20.44 5.89 12.17
N TYR A 743 20.76 6.73 11.20
CA TYR A 743 22.12 7.15 10.88
C TYR A 743 22.58 8.32 11.76
N GLY A 744 21.67 8.95 12.50
CA GLY A 744 21.95 10.12 13.33
C GLY A 744 22.13 11.41 12.51
N HIS A 745 21.56 11.45 11.31
CA HIS A 745 21.55 12.63 10.46
C HIS A 745 20.36 13.54 10.81
N PRO A 746 20.48 14.88 10.62
CA PRO A 746 21.74 15.57 10.35
C PRO A 746 22.66 15.54 11.58
N ALA A 747 23.96 15.47 11.34
CA ALA A 747 24.94 15.52 12.42
C ALA A 747 24.96 16.90 13.10
N ALA A 748 25.07 16.92 14.41
CA ALA A 748 25.01 18.17 15.19
C ALA A 748 26.09 19.18 14.79
N ASN A 749 27.29 18.70 14.41
CA ASN A 749 28.37 19.56 13.92
C ASN A 749 28.04 20.22 12.58
N THR A 750 27.40 19.52 11.66
CA THR A 750 27.00 20.07 10.35
C THR A 750 25.94 21.16 10.53
N VAL A 751 24.94 20.92 11.39
CA VAL A 751 23.93 21.94 11.71
C VAL A 751 24.55 23.14 12.39
N SER A 752 25.43 22.92 13.37
CA SER A 752 26.13 24.02 14.09
C SER A 752 27.04 24.84 13.17
N LEU A 753 27.68 24.21 12.18
CA LEU A 753 28.51 24.91 11.19
C LEU A 753 27.63 25.84 10.32
N LEU A 754 26.51 25.37 9.83
CA LEU A 754 25.56 26.16 9.03
C LEU A 754 25.00 27.34 9.85
N GLU A 755 24.53 27.08 11.08
CA GLU A 755 23.97 28.11 11.95
C GLU A 755 25.03 29.16 12.36
N SER A 756 26.29 28.75 12.61
CA SER A 756 27.38 29.67 12.91
C SER A 756 27.81 30.54 11.73
N SER A 757 27.50 30.12 10.53
CA SER A 757 27.74 30.86 9.28
C SER A 757 26.54 31.73 8.86
N ASP A 758 25.54 31.94 9.74
CA ASP A 758 24.31 32.74 9.52
C ASP A 758 23.43 32.22 8.37
N VAL A 759 23.42 30.87 8.16
CA VAL A 759 22.63 30.18 7.12
C VAL A 759 21.29 29.77 7.69
N GLU A 760 20.20 30.03 6.97
CA GLU A 760 18.86 29.57 7.35
C GLU A 760 18.68 28.09 6.97
N VAL A 761 18.51 27.19 7.98
CA VAL A 761 18.47 25.74 7.80
C VAL A 761 17.05 25.22 7.80
N PHE A 762 16.66 24.51 6.72
CA PHE A 762 15.37 23.83 6.59
C PHE A 762 15.56 22.32 6.49
N ARG A 763 14.72 21.56 7.23
CA ARG A 763 14.84 20.11 7.35
C ARG A 763 13.48 19.44 7.14
N THR A 764 13.42 18.38 6.33
CA THR A 764 12.17 17.66 6.06
C THR A 764 11.59 16.97 7.29
N ASP A 765 12.42 16.47 8.21
CA ASP A 765 11.95 15.82 9.45
C ASP A 765 11.22 16.80 10.41
N LEU A 766 11.53 18.09 10.35
CA LEU A 766 10.92 19.12 11.18
C LEU A 766 9.79 19.87 10.48
N GLN A 767 9.93 20.17 9.19
CA GLN A 767 9.04 21.07 8.45
C GLN A 767 8.21 20.38 7.35
N GLY A 768 8.42 19.08 7.07
CA GLY A 768 7.79 18.41 5.93
C GLY A 768 8.36 18.91 4.59
N ASP A 769 7.53 19.06 3.55
CA ASP A 769 8.01 19.64 2.30
C ASP A 769 8.40 21.11 2.50
N VAL A 770 9.52 21.51 1.89
CA VAL A 770 10.03 22.89 1.93
C VAL A 770 10.07 23.44 0.51
N VAL A 771 9.36 24.54 0.25
CA VAL A 771 9.23 25.14 -1.07
C VAL A 771 9.88 26.52 -1.09
N CYS A 772 10.93 26.67 -1.86
CA CYS A 772 11.57 27.94 -2.20
C CYS A 772 10.97 28.48 -3.49
N SER A 773 10.11 29.50 -3.40
CA SER A 773 9.54 30.17 -4.56
C SER A 773 10.42 31.36 -4.96
N LEU A 774 10.90 31.34 -6.19
CA LEU A 774 11.88 32.28 -6.70
C LEU A 774 11.18 33.44 -7.42
N SER A 775 11.47 34.67 -7.03
CA SER A 775 11.11 35.89 -7.73
C SER A 775 12.37 36.66 -8.15
N GLN A 776 12.26 37.68 -8.94
CA GLN A 776 13.43 38.47 -9.38
C GLN A 776 14.23 39.12 -8.25
N THR A 777 13.63 39.33 -7.07
CA THR A 777 14.24 40.09 -5.98
C THR A 777 14.23 39.37 -4.62
N SER A 778 13.59 38.24 -4.51
CA SER A 778 13.47 37.53 -3.23
C SER A 778 13.15 36.05 -3.40
N ILE A 779 13.62 35.27 -2.45
CA ILE A 779 13.22 33.87 -2.25
C ILE A 779 12.17 33.84 -1.14
N SER A 780 11.01 33.27 -1.39
CA SER A 780 10.00 33.07 -0.36
C SER A 780 9.88 31.58 -0.01
N ILE A 781 9.95 31.25 1.28
CA ILE A 781 9.97 29.89 1.76
C ILE A 781 8.61 29.54 2.38
N ARG A 782 8.10 28.36 2.02
CA ARG A 782 6.89 27.80 2.58
C ARG A 782 7.13 26.34 2.99
N THR A 783 6.74 26.00 4.21
CA THR A 783 6.81 24.63 4.74
C THR A 783 5.43 23.99 4.79
N MET A 784 5.37 22.66 4.65
CA MET A 784 4.11 21.90 4.52
C MET A 784 4.13 20.67 5.45
N LYS A 785 4.21 20.90 6.78
CA LYS A 785 4.09 19.81 7.76
C LYS A 785 2.65 19.60 8.20
#